data_c9e98752df19f0e0a0c1db7041aedc0e
#
_entry.id   c9e98752df19f0e0a0c1db7041aedc0e
#
_cell.length_a   1.000
_cell.length_b   1.000
_cell.length_c   1.000
_cell.angle_alpha   90.00
_cell.angle_beta   90.00
_cell.angle_gamma   90.00
#
_symmetry.space_group_name_H-M   'P 1'
#
loop_
_entity.id
_entity.type
_entity.pdbx_description
1 polymer ?
#
loop_
_entity_poly.entity_id
_entity_poly.type
_entity_poly.pdbx_seq_one_letter_code
_entity_poly.pdbx_strand_id
1 'polypeptide(L)'
;MIAIIAEKPSVGLDIARVVGADTRNDGYCSGNGYMVTWALGHLVSLAMPDTYGYTKTAAEDLPMLPEPFRLVSRQVRTDRGMVTDITASKQLKVIESVFNRCDSIIVATDAGREGELIFRWIYDFLGCTKPFRRLWISSLTDEAIRKGLEELKDGSEYDSLYAAADSRAKADWLVGMNASRALAIVSGSSNNSIGRVQTPTLAMICSRYRENRSFVSTPYWQLHVTLNGGTSHRRFFHPATFDDRQKAETAYRSLSPDSSATVTKVERRKNLQQPPLLYDLTALQKDCNVHLDLPAARTLDIAQSLYEKKLISYPRTGSRYIPHDVMACVPGLLERIMAMPGFATSAGILDFARLNTRSVDDRKVTDHHALITTGITPEGLSEAEEAVYTLIAGRMLEAFAPCCEKEMLLMECRLDNMDFRSKSSLVVSPGWRGIFCRKEDRQDDEPETDEGTAVFAEGDTVPVSGFGLAQKKTVPRPLYTEATLLAAMETCGREIADEQAREAVKELGIGTPATRAAIITTLFKRDYIARSGKSIVPTEKGLHIYDAVKDMLVADVSLTGSWEKTLLQIERHTLGPDTFMASITDYTRKATREILNLSLPAAATRTFTCPKCKTGHIIVREKSARCDNKGCGLTVYRRFLNKELTDQHLEQLFSSGSTRLIKGFKGKKGVAFDASVTFDAGFTLTLSFPKNGNGRKRK
;
A
#
# COMPACT_ATOMS: atom_id res chain seq x y z
N MET A 1 -10.64 36.69 -21.27
CA MET A 1 -11.12 35.36 -20.82
C MET A 1 -10.10 34.73 -19.89
N ILE A 2 -10.55 33.96 -18.90
CA ILE A 2 -9.66 33.33 -17.93
C ILE A 2 -9.71 31.80 -18.15
N ALA A 3 -8.55 31.18 -18.28
CA ALA A 3 -8.45 29.71 -18.29
C ALA A 3 -8.45 29.18 -16.85
N ILE A 4 -9.13 28.07 -16.60
CA ILE A 4 -8.98 27.30 -15.34
C ILE A 4 -8.52 25.91 -15.74
N ILE A 5 -7.44 25.42 -15.13
CA ILE A 5 -6.94 24.07 -15.35
C ILE A 5 -7.04 23.23 -14.09
N ALA A 6 -7.86 22.16 -14.12
CA ALA A 6 -7.97 21.18 -13.06
C ALA A 6 -7.07 19.96 -13.32
N GLU A 7 -6.84 19.14 -12.32
CA GLU A 7 -6.04 17.90 -12.48
C GLU A 7 -6.81 16.78 -13.17
N LYS A 8 -8.14 16.75 -13.01
CA LYS A 8 -9.03 15.67 -13.45
C LYS A 8 -10.31 16.21 -14.08
N PRO A 9 -10.93 15.48 -15.02
CA PRO A 9 -12.17 15.90 -15.65
C PRO A 9 -13.31 16.18 -14.65
N SER A 10 -13.46 15.33 -13.63
CA SER A 10 -14.52 15.48 -12.61
C SER A 10 -14.41 16.81 -11.87
N VAL A 11 -13.19 17.15 -11.41
CA VAL A 11 -12.91 18.42 -10.73
C VAL A 11 -13.14 19.61 -11.66
N GLY A 12 -12.68 19.51 -12.92
CA GLY A 12 -12.92 20.54 -13.94
C GLY A 12 -14.40 20.81 -14.17
N LEU A 13 -15.21 19.74 -14.23
CA LEU A 13 -16.67 19.86 -14.41
C LEU A 13 -17.36 20.48 -13.16
N ASP A 14 -16.92 20.14 -11.96
CA ASP A 14 -17.47 20.73 -10.73
C ASP A 14 -17.13 22.24 -10.65
N ILE A 15 -15.90 22.62 -10.97
CA ILE A 15 -15.50 24.03 -11.05
C ILE A 15 -16.27 24.74 -12.16
N ALA A 16 -16.40 24.16 -13.35
CA ALA A 16 -17.13 24.73 -14.48
C ALA A 16 -18.57 25.07 -14.10
N ARG A 17 -19.25 24.16 -13.40
CA ARG A 17 -20.61 24.38 -12.88
C ARG A 17 -20.66 25.57 -11.90
N VAL A 18 -19.69 25.66 -10.97
CA VAL A 18 -19.68 26.73 -9.96
C VAL A 18 -19.42 28.11 -10.57
N VAL A 19 -18.57 28.21 -11.62
CA VAL A 19 -18.25 29.47 -12.29
C VAL A 19 -19.23 29.80 -13.44
N GLY A 20 -20.19 28.94 -13.76
CA GLY A 20 -21.17 29.15 -14.84
C GLY A 20 -20.58 28.95 -16.23
N ALA A 21 -19.60 28.06 -16.39
CA ALA A 21 -19.04 27.66 -17.68
C ALA A 21 -19.78 26.44 -18.22
N ASP A 22 -21.04 26.60 -18.60
CA ASP A 22 -21.98 25.50 -18.84
C ASP A 22 -21.91 24.90 -20.25
N THR A 23 -21.23 25.56 -21.20
CA THR A 23 -21.07 25.04 -22.57
C THR A 23 -19.99 23.97 -22.61
N ARG A 24 -20.40 22.72 -22.79
CA ARG A 24 -19.48 21.57 -22.91
C ARG A 24 -18.85 21.50 -24.29
N ASN A 25 -17.53 21.31 -24.32
CA ASN A 25 -16.71 21.08 -25.50
C ASN A 25 -15.87 19.81 -25.30
N ASP A 26 -15.18 19.36 -26.34
CA ASP A 26 -14.26 18.23 -26.25
C ASP A 26 -13.01 18.65 -25.46
N GLY A 27 -12.86 18.16 -24.23
CA GLY A 27 -11.74 18.39 -23.34
C GLY A 27 -11.79 19.71 -22.52
N TYR A 28 -12.87 20.52 -22.62
CA TYR A 28 -13.05 21.73 -21.79
C TYR A 28 -14.52 22.16 -21.74
N CYS A 29 -14.83 23.06 -20.79
CA CYS A 29 -16.12 23.78 -20.72
C CYS A 29 -15.87 25.27 -20.89
N SER A 30 -16.88 26.03 -21.41
CA SER A 30 -16.78 27.48 -21.57
C SER A 30 -18.06 28.19 -21.18
N GLY A 31 -17.96 29.42 -20.71
CA GLY A 31 -19.08 30.29 -20.32
C GLY A 31 -18.64 31.30 -19.28
N ASN A 32 -19.47 32.34 -19.10
CA ASN A 32 -19.29 33.36 -18.07
C ASN A 32 -17.87 33.96 -17.96
N GLY A 33 -17.16 34.12 -19.10
CA GLY A 33 -15.79 34.64 -19.13
C GLY A 33 -14.69 33.64 -18.81
N TYR A 34 -15.04 32.37 -18.55
CA TYR A 34 -14.12 31.28 -18.23
C TYR A 34 -14.03 30.21 -19.31
N MET A 35 -12.89 29.59 -19.40
CA MET A 35 -12.64 28.33 -20.11
C MET A 35 -12.01 27.34 -19.14
N VAL A 36 -12.77 26.31 -18.74
CA VAL A 36 -12.33 25.32 -17.76
C VAL A 36 -11.90 24.06 -18.47
N THR A 37 -10.63 23.73 -18.37
CA THR A 37 -10.03 22.50 -18.92
C THR A 37 -9.43 21.66 -17.79
N TRP A 38 -8.87 20.49 -18.13
CA TRP A 38 -8.30 19.58 -17.16
C TRP A 38 -7.14 18.78 -17.72
N ALA A 39 -6.26 18.34 -16.85
CA ALA A 39 -5.31 17.30 -17.13
C ALA A 39 -5.96 15.90 -16.95
N LEU A 40 -5.21 14.85 -17.23
CA LEU A 40 -5.58 13.44 -16.98
C LEU A 40 -4.48 12.81 -16.10
N GLY A 41 -4.21 13.46 -14.96
CA GLY A 41 -2.97 13.28 -14.21
C GLY A 41 -1.78 13.82 -15.02
N HIS A 42 -0.60 13.20 -14.89
CA HIS A 42 0.56 13.62 -15.68
C HIS A 42 0.32 13.41 -17.19
N LEU A 43 0.27 14.50 -17.96
CA LEU A 43 0.24 14.51 -19.42
C LEU A 43 1.65 14.64 -20.00
N VAL A 44 2.57 15.17 -19.21
CA VAL A 44 3.97 15.40 -19.53
C VAL A 44 4.83 14.60 -18.56
N SER A 45 5.98 14.12 -19.01
CA SER A 45 6.96 13.37 -18.22
C SER A 45 8.38 13.72 -18.62
N LEU A 46 9.35 13.37 -17.76
CA LEU A 46 10.76 13.41 -18.15
C LEU A 46 11.01 12.42 -19.27
N ALA A 47 11.85 12.82 -20.23
CA ALA A 47 12.23 11.99 -21.37
C ALA A 47 12.99 10.74 -20.92
N MET A 48 12.80 9.66 -21.66
CA MET A 48 13.51 8.40 -21.44
C MET A 48 14.96 8.47 -21.96
N PRO A 49 15.85 7.59 -21.52
CA PRO A 49 17.28 7.62 -21.89
C PRO A 49 17.58 7.68 -23.39
N ASP A 50 16.75 7.06 -24.23
CA ASP A 50 16.89 7.05 -25.69
C ASP A 50 16.81 8.45 -26.31
N THR A 51 16.03 9.35 -25.73
CA THR A 51 15.95 10.76 -26.15
C THR A 51 17.27 11.52 -25.98
N TYR A 52 18.14 11.05 -25.08
CA TYR A 52 19.45 11.60 -24.79
C TYR A 52 20.59 10.85 -25.52
N GLY A 53 20.27 9.92 -26.42
CA GLY A 53 21.24 9.12 -27.15
C GLY A 53 21.64 7.79 -26.47
N TYR A 54 21.18 7.53 -25.26
CA TYR A 54 21.46 6.27 -24.53
C TYR A 54 20.54 5.13 -25.01
N THR A 55 20.72 4.71 -26.27
CA THR A 55 19.85 3.71 -26.91
C THR A 55 20.14 2.27 -26.50
N LYS A 56 21.33 1.99 -25.98
CA LYS A 56 21.77 0.67 -25.51
C LYS A 56 21.98 0.67 -24.00
N THR A 57 21.94 -0.50 -23.41
CA THR A 57 22.32 -0.69 -22.00
C THR A 57 23.79 -1.10 -21.97
N ALA A 58 24.69 -0.12 -21.93
CA ALA A 58 26.14 -0.30 -21.97
C ALA A 58 26.76 0.31 -20.70
N ALA A 59 27.84 -0.28 -20.19
CA ALA A 59 28.46 0.16 -18.94
C ALA A 59 29.16 1.53 -19.11
N GLU A 60 29.67 1.78 -20.30
CA GLU A 60 30.34 3.03 -20.69
C GLU A 60 29.39 4.24 -20.71
N ASP A 61 28.08 4.01 -20.87
CA ASP A 61 27.07 5.05 -20.84
C ASP A 61 26.64 5.44 -19.40
N LEU A 62 27.11 4.74 -18.38
CA LEU A 62 26.70 4.94 -17.01
C LEU A 62 27.75 5.71 -16.17
N PRO A 63 27.35 6.66 -15.32
CA PRO A 63 25.97 7.10 -15.11
C PRO A 63 25.48 8.07 -16.18
N MET A 64 24.21 7.89 -16.59
CA MET A 64 23.47 8.84 -17.43
C MET A 64 23.09 10.07 -16.61
N LEU A 65 23.59 11.24 -17.01
CA LEU A 65 23.36 12.52 -16.32
C LEU A 65 22.88 13.55 -17.36
N PRO A 66 21.59 13.52 -17.74
CA PRO A 66 21.04 14.45 -18.73
C PRO A 66 21.12 15.90 -18.25
N GLU A 67 21.65 16.79 -19.11
CA GLU A 67 21.70 18.23 -18.87
C GLU A 67 21.48 18.97 -20.17
N PRO A 68 20.38 19.73 -20.32
CA PRO A 68 19.23 19.80 -19.44
C PRO A 68 18.33 18.55 -19.53
N PHE A 69 17.52 18.31 -18.50
CA PHE A 69 16.39 17.38 -18.60
C PHE A 69 15.37 17.89 -19.61
N ARG A 70 14.81 16.97 -20.40
CA ARG A 70 13.79 17.29 -21.42
C ARG A 70 12.43 16.76 -20.98
N LEU A 71 11.41 17.56 -21.22
CA LEU A 71 10.01 17.17 -21.05
C LEU A 71 9.48 16.60 -22.36
N VAL A 72 8.66 15.56 -22.26
CA VAL A 72 7.98 14.92 -23.40
C VAL A 72 6.52 14.65 -23.04
N SER A 73 5.64 14.61 -24.05
CA SER A 73 4.28 14.10 -23.84
C SER A 73 4.34 12.68 -23.30
N ARG A 74 3.44 12.36 -22.35
CA ARG A 74 3.35 11.04 -21.72
C ARG A 74 3.47 9.91 -22.73
N GLN A 75 4.29 8.93 -22.38
CA GLN A 75 4.53 7.74 -23.20
C GLN A 75 3.93 6.50 -22.53
N VAL A 76 3.46 5.56 -23.34
CA VAL A 76 2.96 4.26 -22.90
C VAL A 76 3.77 3.14 -23.56
N ARG A 77 3.97 2.05 -22.81
CA ARG A 77 4.69 0.88 -23.32
C ARG A 77 3.74 0.00 -24.12
N THR A 78 4.13 -0.26 -25.37
CA THR A 78 3.45 -1.22 -26.26
C THR A 78 4.38 -2.38 -26.61
N ASP A 79 3.88 -3.37 -27.34
CA ASP A 79 4.69 -4.48 -27.87
C ASP A 79 5.83 -3.99 -28.79
N ARG A 80 5.69 -2.78 -29.37
CA ARG A 80 6.67 -2.15 -30.26
C ARG A 80 7.64 -1.19 -29.56
N GLY A 81 7.54 -1.06 -28.23
CA GLY A 81 8.35 -0.14 -27.43
C GLY A 81 7.53 0.98 -26.80
N MET A 82 8.21 2.04 -26.38
CA MET A 82 7.57 3.26 -25.85
C MET A 82 6.99 4.07 -27.01
N VAL A 83 5.73 4.44 -26.90
CA VAL A 83 5.03 5.29 -27.88
C VAL A 83 4.31 6.41 -27.14
N THR A 84 4.13 7.54 -27.82
CA THR A 84 3.38 8.67 -27.26
C THR A 84 1.92 8.26 -26.99
N ASP A 85 1.40 8.59 -25.82
CA ASP A 85 -0.01 8.41 -25.49
C ASP A 85 -0.88 9.38 -26.29
N ILE A 86 -1.71 8.83 -27.17
CA ILE A 86 -2.58 9.59 -28.07
C ILE A 86 -3.58 10.44 -27.28
N THR A 87 -4.11 9.90 -26.17
CA THR A 87 -5.06 10.60 -25.31
C THR A 87 -4.39 11.79 -24.62
N ALA A 88 -3.19 11.60 -24.10
CA ALA A 88 -2.41 12.70 -23.50
C ALA A 88 -2.10 13.79 -24.52
N SER A 89 -1.65 13.41 -25.73
CA SER A 89 -1.34 14.36 -26.81
C SER A 89 -2.57 15.14 -27.28
N LYS A 90 -3.74 14.47 -27.35
CA LYS A 90 -5.00 15.14 -27.70
C LYS A 90 -5.36 16.19 -26.64
N GLN A 91 -5.30 15.82 -25.36
CA GLN A 91 -5.65 16.73 -24.29
C GLN A 91 -4.66 17.89 -24.15
N LEU A 92 -3.36 17.67 -24.38
CA LEU A 92 -2.36 18.75 -24.42
C LEU A 92 -2.68 19.79 -25.50
N LYS A 93 -3.14 19.38 -26.69
CA LYS A 93 -3.57 20.29 -27.76
C LYS A 93 -4.83 21.10 -27.34
N VAL A 94 -5.75 20.48 -26.61
CA VAL A 94 -6.93 21.19 -26.07
C VAL A 94 -6.45 22.27 -25.06
N ILE A 95 -5.58 21.91 -24.10
CA ILE A 95 -5.06 22.83 -23.11
C ILE A 95 -4.32 24.00 -23.81
N GLU A 96 -3.47 23.71 -24.79
CA GLU A 96 -2.76 24.70 -25.60
C GLU A 96 -3.74 25.68 -26.25
N SER A 97 -4.79 25.17 -26.90
CA SER A 97 -5.84 25.98 -27.52
C SER A 97 -6.58 26.86 -26.49
N VAL A 98 -6.91 26.32 -25.32
CA VAL A 98 -7.53 27.06 -24.23
C VAL A 98 -6.63 28.17 -23.71
N PHE A 99 -5.35 27.83 -23.42
CA PHE A 99 -4.37 28.82 -22.94
C PHE A 99 -4.16 29.96 -23.94
N ASN A 100 -4.06 29.66 -25.23
CA ASN A 100 -3.86 30.65 -26.27
C ASN A 100 -5.01 31.65 -26.40
N ARG A 101 -6.25 31.21 -26.07
CA ARG A 101 -7.49 32.01 -26.14
C ARG A 101 -7.76 32.85 -24.89
N CYS A 102 -7.03 32.65 -23.81
CA CYS A 102 -7.23 33.29 -22.51
C CYS A 102 -6.09 34.26 -22.18
N ASP A 103 -6.36 35.25 -21.34
CA ASP A 103 -5.39 36.27 -20.94
C ASP A 103 -4.59 35.87 -19.72
N SER A 104 -5.19 35.05 -18.85
CA SER A 104 -4.57 34.54 -17.62
C SER A 104 -5.10 33.14 -17.27
N ILE A 105 -4.41 32.47 -16.35
CA ILE A 105 -4.69 31.09 -15.96
C ILE A 105 -4.96 31.04 -14.45
N ILE A 106 -5.98 30.30 -14.04
CA ILE A 106 -6.19 29.85 -12.66
C ILE A 106 -5.81 28.37 -12.59
N VAL A 107 -4.87 28.05 -11.74
CA VAL A 107 -4.38 26.69 -11.53
C VAL A 107 -5.19 26.03 -10.43
N ALA A 108 -5.98 25.06 -10.78
CA ALA A 108 -6.88 24.31 -9.91
C ALA A 108 -6.53 22.80 -9.88
N THR A 109 -5.26 22.47 -10.09
CA THR A 109 -4.74 21.12 -9.81
C THR A 109 -4.68 20.88 -8.30
N ASP A 110 -4.58 19.63 -7.87
CA ASP A 110 -4.61 19.25 -6.47
C ASP A 110 -3.63 20.10 -5.62
N ALA A 111 -4.00 20.42 -4.39
CA ALA A 111 -3.27 21.33 -3.50
C ALA A 111 -2.06 20.63 -2.85
N GLY A 112 -1.04 20.33 -3.66
CA GLY A 112 0.15 19.61 -3.23
C GLY A 112 1.27 19.61 -4.27
N ARG A 113 2.41 18.99 -3.91
CA ARG A 113 3.61 18.88 -4.78
C ARG A 113 3.29 18.33 -6.17
N GLU A 114 2.49 17.26 -6.23
CA GLU A 114 2.18 16.59 -7.50
C GLU A 114 1.29 17.44 -8.38
N GLY A 115 0.26 18.10 -7.82
CA GLY A 115 -0.61 18.98 -8.58
C GLY A 115 0.13 20.19 -9.14
N GLU A 116 1.07 20.78 -8.38
CA GLU A 116 1.93 21.85 -8.86
C GLU A 116 2.84 21.36 -9.98
N LEU A 117 3.46 20.19 -9.82
CA LEU A 117 4.33 19.59 -10.83
C LEU A 117 3.58 19.31 -12.15
N ILE A 118 2.37 18.75 -12.08
CA ILE A 118 1.53 18.46 -13.24
C ILE A 118 1.28 19.73 -14.05
N PHE A 119 0.87 20.82 -13.37
CA PHE A 119 0.60 22.09 -14.03
C PHE A 119 1.87 22.69 -14.64
N ARG A 120 2.94 22.84 -13.84
CA ARG A 120 4.18 23.51 -14.30
C ARG A 120 4.82 22.78 -15.47
N TRP A 121 4.84 21.45 -15.47
CA TRP A 121 5.37 20.68 -16.61
C TRP A 121 4.51 20.84 -17.87
N ILE A 122 3.19 20.97 -17.75
CA ILE A 122 2.33 21.29 -18.90
C ILE A 122 2.63 22.71 -19.40
N TYR A 123 2.73 23.67 -18.49
CA TYR A 123 2.98 25.08 -18.78
C TYR A 123 4.32 25.25 -19.50
N ASP A 124 5.39 24.65 -18.98
CA ASP A 124 6.72 24.70 -19.55
C ASP A 124 6.81 23.93 -20.89
N PHE A 125 6.18 22.76 -20.99
CA PHE A 125 6.14 21.96 -22.21
C PHE A 125 5.44 22.66 -23.38
N LEU A 126 4.39 23.43 -23.08
CA LEU A 126 3.67 24.24 -24.07
C LEU A 126 4.33 25.59 -24.35
N GLY A 127 5.41 25.96 -23.65
CA GLY A 127 6.07 27.26 -23.76
C GLY A 127 5.15 28.42 -23.41
N CYS A 128 4.21 28.21 -22.49
CA CYS A 128 3.25 29.23 -22.07
C CYS A 128 3.94 30.29 -21.22
N THR A 129 3.62 31.58 -21.46
CA THR A 129 4.17 32.71 -20.70
C THR A 129 3.10 33.57 -20.03
N LYS A 130 1.85 33.12 -20.04
CA LYS A 130 0.73 33.86 -19.47
C LYS A 130 0.76 33.89 -17.94
N PRO A 131 0.35 35.00 -17.31
CA PRO A 131 0.31 35.07 -15.86
C PRO A 131 -0.71 34.05 -15.31
N PHE A 132 -0.38 33.48 -14.16
CA PHE A 132 -1.26 32.53 -13.51
C PHE A 132 -1.34 32.76 -12.01
N ARG A 133 -2.49 32.39 -11.43
CA ARG A 133 -2.77 32.39 -10.00
C ARG A 133 -3.23 31.00 -9.55
N ARG A 134 -3.04 30.71 -8.29
CA ARG A 134 -3.30 29.39 -7.69
C ARG A 134 -4.60 29.37 -6.90
N LEU A 135 -5.50 28.48 -7.25
CA LEU A 135 -6.64 28.05 -6.43
C LEU A 135 -6.15 26.94 -5.50
N TRP A 136 -6.06 27.23 -4.20
CA TRP A 136 -5.53 26.29 -3.21
C TRP A 136 -6.64 25.83 -2.27
N ILE A 137 -7.27 24.71 -2.59
CA ILE A 137 -8.40 24.15 -1.83
C ILE A 137 -8.19 22.65 -1.63
N SER A 138 -8.59 22.12 -0.48
CA SER A 138 -8.57 20.70 -0.12
C SER A 138 -9.97 20.05 -0.09
N SER A 139 -11.00 20.86 -0.34
CA SER A 139 -12.41 20.47 -0.42
C SER A 139 -12.99 20.95 -1.75
N LEU A 140 -13.90 20.16 -2.35
CA LEU A 140 -14.56 20.47 -3.62
C LEU A 140 -16.05 20.82 -3.44
N THR A 141 -16.43 21.26 -2.24
CA THR A 141 -17.76 21.83 -2.03
C THR A 141 -17.93 23.14 -2.81
N ASP A 142 -19.14 23.47 -3.22
CA ASP A 142 -19.41 24.70 -3.96
C ASP A 142 -18.95 25.95 -3.20
N GLU A 143 -19.08 25.93 -1.87
CA GLU A 143 -18.63 26.99 -0.99
C GLU A 143 -17.11 27.12 -0.98
N ALA A 144 -16.39 26.00 -0.83
CA ALA A 144 -14.92 25.99 -0.85
C ALA A 144 -14.37 26.48 -2.19
N ILE A 145 -14.99 26.08 -3.31
CA ILE A 145 -14.59 26.54 -4.65
C ILE A 145 -14.81 28.06 -4.78
N ARG A 146 -15.98 28.59 -4.40
CA ARG A 146 -16.28 30.04 -4.48
C ARG A 146 -15.32 30.84 -3.62
N LYS A 147 -15.16 30.45 -2.36
CA LYS A 147 -14.23 31.11 -1.43
C LYS A 147 -12.78 31.06 -1.96
N GLY A 148 -12.33 29.92 -2.45
CA GLY A 148 -10.98 29.78 -3.01
C GLY A 148 -10.75 30.65 -4.25
N LEU A 149 -11.78 30.87 -5.08
CA LEU A 149 -11.71 31.77 -6.23
C LEU A 149 -11.62 33.26 -5.82
N GLU A 150 -12.15 33.64 -4.66
CA GLU A 150 -11.99 34.97 -4.07
C GLU A 150 -10.59 35.15 -3.46
N GLU A 151 -9.98 34.10 -2.96
CA GLU A 151 -8.68 34.06 -2.23
C GLU A 151 -7.52 33.57 -3.09
N LEU A 152 -7.56 33.76 -4.42
CA LEU A 152 -6.50 33.30 -5.33
C LEU A 152 -5.13 33.90 -4.97
N LYS A 153 -4.12 33.06 -4.90
CA LYS A 153 -2.75 33.45 -4.62
C LYS A 153 -1.91 33.60 -5.89
N ASP A 154 -0.85 34.38 -5.81
CA ASP A 154 0.10 34.48 -6.93
C ASP A 154 0.81 33.14 -7.15
N GLY A 155 1.04 32.79 -8.43
CA GLY A 155 1.70 31.56 -8.78
C GLY A 155 3.12 31.45 -8.27
N SER A 156 3.82 32.58 -8.12
CA SER A 156 5.20 32.62 -7.61
C SER A 156 5.33 32.19 -6.13
N GLU A 157 4.27 32.29 -5.34
CA GLU A 157 4.28 31.77 -3.97
C GLU A 157 4.53 30.25 -3.90
N TYR A 158 4.32 29.53 -5.01
CA TYR A 158 4.47 28.08 -5.12
C TYR A 158 5.73 27.63 -5.88
N ASP A 159 6.64 28.54 -6.22
CA ASP A 159 7.86 28.23 -6.97
C ASP A 159 8.76 27.27 -6.20
N SER A 160 8.88 27.40 -4.89
CA SER A 160 9.67 26.48 -4.07
C SER A 160 9.04 25.10 -3.96
N LEU A 161 7.71 25.01 -3.93
CA LEU A 161 6.97 23.77 -3.95
C LEU A 161 7.20 23.02 -5.28
N TYR A 162 7.13 23.75 -6.39
CA TYR A 162 7.48 23.24 -7.73
C TYR A 162 8.93 22.76 -7.78
N ALA A 163 9.87 23.58 -7.31
CA ALA A 163 11.30 23.24 -7.30
C ALA A 163 11.57 21.94 -6.52
N ALA A 164 10.92 21.74 -5.39
CA ALA A 164 11.02 20.51 -4.62
C ALA A 164 10.43 19.30 -5.38
N ALA A 165 9.27 19.45 -6.00
CA ALA A 165 8.61 18.39 -6.77
C ALA A 165 9.41 17.99 -8.00
N ASP A 166 9.91 18.96 -8.77
CA ASP A 166 10.74 18.76 -9.96
C ASP A 166 12.08 18.11 -9.61
N SER A 167 12.74 18.58 -8.55
CA SER A 167 13.98 17.98 -8.03
C SER A 167 13.79 16.54 -7.62
N ARG A 168 12.67 16.23 -6.94
CA ARG A 168 12.32 14.85 -6.57
C ARG A 168 12.14 13.96 -7.80
N ALA A 169 11.41 14.43 -8.81
CA ALA A 169 11.19 13.67 -10.04
C ALA A 169 12.48 13.40 -10.79
N LYS A 170 13.37 14.40 -10.92
CA LYS A 170 14.69 14.25 -11.52
C LYS A 170 15.60 13.31 -10.73
N ALA A 171 15.59 13.39 -9.41
CA ALA A 171 16.34 12.51 -8.52
C ALA A 171 15.88 11.04 -8.64
N ASP A 172 14.57 10.80 -8.62
CA ASP A 172 14.01 9.45 -8.83
C ASP A 172 14.35 8.90 -10.22
N TRP A 173 14.40 9.74 -11.26
CA TRP A 173 14.86 9.35 -12.59
C TRP A 173 16.37 8.99 -12.59
N LEU A 174 17.24 9.85 -12.05
CA LEU A 174 18.68 9.62 -12.00
C LEU A 174 19.02 8.33 -11.29
N VAL A 175 18.54 8.16 -10.08
CA VAL A 175 18.85 6.96 -9.28
C VAL A 175 18.18 5.72 -9.84
N GLY A 176 16.89 5.80 -10.19
CA GLY A 176 16.13 4.65 -10.68
C GLY A 176 16.64 4.12 -12.03
N MET A 177 16.90 5.00 -12.99
CA MET A 177 17.39 4.62 -14.33
C MET A 177 18.81 4.06 -14.29
N ASN A 178 19.72 4.74 -13.61
CA ASN A 178 21.12 4.34 -13.55
C ASN A 178 21.30 3.04 -12.77
N ALA A 179 20.72 2.94 -11.56
CA ALA A 179 20.82 1.74 -10.76
C ALA A 179 20.17 0.52 -11.43
N SER A 180 19.03 0.70 -12.09
CA SER A 180 18.35 -0.40 -12.80
C SER A 180 19.15 -0.86 -14.02
N ARG A 181 19.74 0.06 -14.79
CA ARG A 181 20.60 -0.31 -15.93
C ARG A 181 21.89 -0.98 -15.49
N ALA A 182 22.56 -0.44 -14.46
CA ALA A 182 23.74 -1.08 -13.87
C ALA A 182 23.43 -2.52 -13.40
N LEU A 183 22.31 -2.70 -12.68
CA LEU A 183 21.88 -4.03 -12.27
C LEU A 183 21.55 -4.94 -13.45
N ALA A 184 20.93 -4.42 -14.50
CA ALA A 184 20.64 -5.19 -15.71
C ALA A 184 21.92 -5.70 -16.40
N ILE A 185 23.00 -4.89 -16.42
CA ILE A 185 24.30 -5.26 -16.96
C ILE A 185 24.91 -6.42 -16.16
N VAL A 186 25.05 -6.25 -14.84
CA VAL A 186 25.74 -7.25 -14.00
C VAL A 186 24.94 -8.54 -13.82
N SER A 187 23.60 -8.46 -13.88
CA SER A 187 22.72 -9.63 -13.78
C SER A 187 22.39 -10.29 -15.11
N GLY A 188 22.74 -9.66 -16.25
CA GLY A 188 22.36 -10.14 -17.59
C GLY A 188 20.86 -10.15 -17.86
N SER A 189 20.04 -9.44 -17.07
CA SER A 189 18.57 -9.42 -17.17
C SER A 189 17.99 -8.02 -17.13
N SER A 190 17.32 -7.62 -18.22
CA SER A 190 16.64 -6.33 -18.32
C SER A 190 15.37 -6.24 -17.46
N ASN A 191 14.92 -7.36 -16.88
CA ASN A 191 13.76 -7.39 -16.00
C ASN A 191 14.10 -7.06 -14.54
N ASN A 192 15.34 -6.66 -14.23
CA ASN A 192 15.75 -6.26 -12.91
C ASN A 192 15.64 -4.74 -12.75
N SER A 193 15.20 -4.29 -11.59
CA SER A 193 15.12 -2.87 -11.25
C SER A 193 15.41 -2.64 -9.78
N ILE A 194 15.98 -1.48 -9.52
CA ILE A 194 16.25 -0.92 -8.20
C ILE A 194 15.58 0.44 -8.12
N GLY A 195 15.11 0.83 -6.95
CA GLY A 195 14.50 2.13 -6.72
C GLY A 195 14.39 2.44 -5.25
N ARG A 196 14.41 3.74 -4.93
CA ARG A 196 14.42 4.31 -3.58
C ARG A 196 13.32 3.77 -2.63
N VAL A 197 12.16 3.38 -3.15
CA VAL A 197 11.06 2.81 -2.35
C VAL A 197 10.93 1.30 -2.59
N GLN A 198 11.11 0.85 -3.84
CA GLN A 198 11.00 -0.55 -4.22
C GLN A 198 12.02 -1.43 -3.48
N THR A 199 13.27 -1.00 -3.41
CA THR A 199 14.37 -1.80 -2.83
C THR A 199 14.25 -1.94 -1.31
N PRO A 200 13.99 -0.88 -0.52
CA PRO A 200 13.73 -1.03 0.91
C PRO A 200 12.49 -1.89 1.20
N THR A 201 11.45 -1.81 0.38
CA THR A 201 10.26 -2.68 0.53
C THR A 201 10.63 -4.16 0.31
N LEU A 202 11.45 -4.47 -0.68
CA LEU A 202 11.98 -5.83 -0.87
C LEU A 202 12.85 -6.25 0.32
N ALA A 203 13.70 -5.35 0.83
CA ALA A 203 14.56 -5.60 1.99
C ALA A 203 13.75 -5.98 3.24
N MET A 204 12.66 -5.27 3.53
CA MET A 204 11.75 -5.62 4.63
C MET A 204 11.22 -7.05 4.50
N ILE A 205 10.77 -7.44 3.30
CA ILE A 205 10.21 -8.78 3.06
C ILE A 205 11.29 -9.86 3.22
N CYS A 206 12.45 -9.66 2.63
CA CYS A 206 13.57 -10.62 2.68
C CYS A 206 14.12 -10.80 4.10
N SER A 207 14.32 -9.70 4.82
CA SER A 207 14.78 -9.71 6.21
C SER A 207 13.80 -10.44 7.12
N ARG A 208 12.51 -10.12 7.05
CA ARG A 208 11.46 -10.81 7.81
C ARG A 208 11.37 -12.29 7.48
N TYR A 209 11.50 -12.65 6.21
CA TYR A 209 11.49 -14.04 5.78
C TYR A 209 12.66 -14.82 6.36
N ARG A 210 13.88 -14.25 6.37
CA ARG A 210 15.06 -14.88 6.96
C ARG A 210 14.95 -15.01 8.47
N GLU A 211 14.55 -13.94 9.16
CA GLU A 211 14.27 -13.96 10.58
C GLU A 211 13.30 -15.08 10.95
N ASN A 212 12.19 -15.19 10.22
CA ASN A 212 11.18 -16.21 10.45
C ASN A 212 11.71 -17.63 10.20
N ARG A 213 12.51 -17.83 9.14
CA ARG A 213 13.05 -19.15 8.76
C ARG A 213 14.21 -19.63 9.62
N SER A 214 15.03 -18.70 10.11
CA SER A 214 16.15 -19.01 11.00
C SER A 214 15.76 -19.05 12.48
N PHE A 215 14.51 -18.70 12.79
CA PHE A 215 14.04 -18.65 14.16
C PHE A 215 14.05 -20.04 14.81
N VAL A 216 14.70 -20.14 15.95
CA VAL A 216 14.70 -21.33 16.79
C VAL A 216 13.74 -21.14 17.93
N SER A 217 12.66 -21.92 17.93
CA SER A 217 11.66 -21.87 19.01
C SER A 217 12.23 -22.45 20.28
N THR A 218 12.28 -21.64 21.34
CA THR A 218 12.74 -22.04 22.66
C THR A 218 11.56 -22.21 23.61
N PRO A 219 11.53 -23.29 24.42
CA PRO A 219 10.51 -23.45 25.44
C PRO A 219 10.75 -22.47 26.60
N TYR A 220 9.66 -22.01 27.20
CA TYR A 220 9.67 -21.29 28.47
C TYR A 220 8.49 -21.73 29.30
N TRP A 221 8.57 -21.51 30.62
CA TRP A 221 7.57 -21.97 31.56
C TRP A 221 6.97 -20.79 32.30
N GLN A 222 5.67 -20.83 32.51
CA GLN A 222 4.91 -19.85 33.27
C GLN A 222 4.14 -20.53 34.40
N LEU A 223 4.41 -20.11 35.63
CA LEU A 223 3.73 -20.62 36.81
C LEU A 223 2.39 -19.92 36.97
N HIS A 224 1.35 -20.65 37.34
CA HIS A 224 0.03 -20.12 37.63
C HIS A 224 -0.60 -20.78 38.83
N VAL A 225 -1.50 -20.05 39.51
CA VAL A 225 -2.33 -20.53 40.60
C VAL A 225 -3.78 -20.24 40.25
N THR A 226 -4.67 -21.13 40.71
CA THR A 226 -6.13 -20.99 40.54
C THR A 226 -6.75 -20.82 41.92
N LEU A 227 -7.44 -19.72 42.15
CA LEU A 227 -8.15 -19.43 43.39
C LEU A 227 -9.62 -19.76 43.23
N ASN A 228 -10.19 -20.34 44.30
CA ASN A 228 -11.60 -20.78 44.35
C ASN A 228 -12.48 -19.67 44.93
N GLY A 229 -13.43 -19.16 44.15
CA GLY A 229 -14.44 -18.19 44.55
C GLY A 229 -15.81 -18.81 44.83
N GLY A 230 -15.88 -20.07 45.19
CA GLY A 230 -17.13 -20.80 45.42
C GLY A 230 -17.67 -21.43 44.14
N THR A 231 -18.59 -20.76 43.44
CA THR A 231 -19.16 -21.24 42.17
C THR A 231 -18.33 -20.93 40.95
N SER A 232 -17.29 -20.08 41.10
CA SER A 232 -16.41 -19.66 40.05
C SER A 232 -14.95 -19.70 40.52
N HIS A 233 -14.02 -19.71 39.60
CA HIS A 233 -12.59 -19.69 39.89
C HIS A 233 -11.92 -18.57 39.11
N ARG A 234 -10.64 -18.23 39.51
CA ARG A 234 -9.80 -17.31 38.76
C ARG A 234 -8.36 -17.77 38.79
N ARG A 235 -7.73 -17.74 37.60
CA ARG A 235 -6.32 -18.07 37.42
C ARG A 235 -5.48 -16.81 37.48
N PHE A 236 -4.40 -16.92 38.23
CA PHE A 236 -3.38 -15.87 38.39
C PHE A 236 -2.04 -16.41 37.88
N PHE A 237 -1.30 -15.59 37.17
CA PHE A 237 -0.01 -15.96 36.60
C PHE A 237 1.13 -15.26 37.31
N HIS A 238 2.25 -15.97 37.49
CA HIS A 238 3.47 -15.36 37.98
C HIS A 238 3.99 -14.36 36.93
N PRO A 239 4.42 -13.13 37.31
CA PRO A 239 4.81 -12.09 36.37
C PRO A 239 6.04 -12.46 35.51
N ALA A 240 6.97 -13.19 36.10
CA ALA A 240 8.16 -13.67 35.40
C ALA A 240 7.92 -15.05 34.76
N THR A 241 8.52 -15.26 33.60
CA THR A 241 8.63 -16.56 32.95
C THR A 241 10.00 -17.17 33.20
N PHE A 242 10.10 -18.49 33.18
CA PHE A 242 11.34 -19.24 33.38
C PHE A 242 11.83 -19.78 32.04
N ASP A 243 13.08 -19.55 31.73
CA ASP A 243 13.79 -20.06 30.55
C ASP A 243 14.41 -21.46 30.78
N ASP A 244 14.51 -21.85 32.05
CA ASP A 244 15.05 -23.12 32.52
C ASP A 244 14.00 -23.96 33.23
N ARG A 245 13.88 -25.23 32.85
CA ARG A 245 12.88 -26.15 33.39
C ARG A 245 13.11 -26.44 34.88
N GLN A 246 14.36 -26.62 35.30
CA GLN A 246 14.68 -26.96 36.68
C GLN A 246 14.33 -25.81 37.62
N LYS A 247 14.63 -24.55 37.21
CA LYS A 247 14.23 -23.36 37.97
C LYS A 247 12.72 -23.27 38.10
N ALA A 248 12.00 -23.53 36.99
CA ALA A 248 10.54 -23.52 36.96
C ALA A 248 9.94 -24.62 37.85
N GLU A 249 10.49 -25.84 37.83
CA GLU A 249 10.07 -26.93 38.70
C GLU A 249 10.40 -26.69 40.17
N THR A 250 11.54 -26.04 40.47
CA THR A 250 11.89 -25.64 41.85
C THR A 250 10.89 -24.62 42.39
N ALA A 251 10.56 -23.61 41.60
CA ALA A 251 9.53 -22.64 41.98
C ALA A 251 8.13 -23.29 42.12
N TYR A 252 7.79 -24.22 41.25
CA TYR A 252 6.54 -24.97 41.37
C TYR A 252 6.46 -25.81 42.65
N ARG A 253 7.55 -26.51 43.03
CA ARG A 253 7.64 -27.36 44.21
C ARG A 253 7.70 -26.59 45.54
N SER A 254 8.04 -25.30 45.49
CA SER A 254 8.02 -24.45 46.67
C SER A 254 6.61 -23.96 47.07
N LEU A 255 5.61 -24.18 46.18
CA LEU A 255 4.19 -23.90 46.52
C LEU A 255 3.60 -25.04 47.33
N SER A 256 2.87 -24.70 48.37
CA SER A 256 2.19 -25.66 49.25
C SER A 256 0.74 -25.95 48.76
N PRO A 257 0.36 -27.22 48.56
CA PRO A 257 -0.98 -27.58 48.03
C PRO A 257 -2.15 -27.09 48.90
N ASP A 258 -2.00 -27.03 50.17
CA ASP A 258 -3.05 -26.66 51.13
C ASP A 258 -3.00 -25.19 51.55
N SER A 259 -2.28 -24.35 50.82
CA SER A 259 -2.12 -22.93 51.09
C SER A 259 -3.31 -22.11 50.65
N SER A 260 -3.52 -20.99 51.33
CA SER A 260 -4.39 -19.91 50.87
C SER A 260 -3.59 -18.74 50.37
N ALA A 261 -4.03 -18.15 49.27
CA ALA A 261 -3.42 -16.93 48.74
C ALA A 261 -4.11 -15.69 49.32
N THR A 262 -3.32 -14.69 49.66
CA THR A 262 -3.85 -13.39 50.11
C THR A 262 -3.93 -12.46 48.93
N VAL A 263 -5.08 -11.89 48.64
CA VAL A 263 -5.31 -10.89 47.61
C VAL A 263 -4.67 -9.58 48.09
N THR A 264 -3.59 -9.14 47.44
CA THR A 264 -2.80 -7.99 47.88
C THR A 264 -3.19 -6.69 47.19
N LYS A 265 -3.87 -6.79 46.01
CA LYS A 265 -4.33 -5.63 45.26
C LYS A 265 -5.51 -5.97 44.39
N VAL A 266 -6.47 -5.05 44.35
CA VAL A 266 -7.57 -5.08 43.39
C VAL A 266 -7.76 -3.72 42.81
N GLU A 267 -7.47 -3.58 41.52
CA GLU A 267 -7.51 -2.30 40.82
C GLU A 267 -8.50 -2.39 39.66
N ARG A 268 -9.48 -1.50 39.65
CA ARG A 268 -10.42 -1.32 38.56
C ARG A 268 -10.09 -0.02 37.84
N ARG A 269 -9.89 -0.10 36.53
CA ARG A 269 -9.61 1.07 35.67
C ARG A 269 -10.62 1.10 34.53
N LYS A 270 -11.24 2.25 34.32
CA LYS A 270 -11.98 2.51 33.10
C LYS A 270 -10.99 2.81 31.98
N ASN A 271 -11.12 2.14 30.86
CA ASN A 271 -10.38 2.39 29.65
C ASN A 271 -11.37 2.80 28.56
N LEU A 272 -11.18 4.01 28.02
CA LEU A 272 -11.96 4.54 26.91
C LEU A 272 -11.17 4.32 25.61
N GLN A 273 -11.59 3.34 24.83
CA GLN A 273 -11.01 3.08 23.54
C GLN A 273 -11.65 4.02 22.50
N GLN A 274 -10.81 4.91 21.97
CA GLN A 274 -11.23 5.89 20.97
C GLN A 274 -11.69 5.20 19.68
N PRO A 275 -12.71 5.74 18.98
CA PRO A 275 -13.09 5.28 17.67
C PRO A 275 -11.94 5.41 16.67
N PRO A 276 -11.89 4.55 15.63
CA PRO A 276 -10.90 4.70 14.58
C PRO A 276 -11.12 6.02 13.82
N LEU A 277 -10.04 6.56 13.25
CA LEU A 277 -10.18 7.67 12.32
C LEU A 277 -10.83 7.19 11.01
N LEU A 278 -11.33 8.12 10.21
CA LEU A 278 -11.78 7.86 8.84
C LEU A 278 -10.70 7.17 8.01
N TYR A 279 -11.07 6.61 6.88
CA TYR A 279 -10.10 5.98 5.99
C TYR A 279 -9.29 7.01 5.19
N ASP A 280 -7.97 6.81 5.16
CA ASP A 280 -7.14 7.11 3.99
C ASP A 280 -7.10 5.88 3.07
N LEU A 281 -6.43 5.99 1.93
CA LEU A 281 -6.31 4.86 1.00
C LEU A 281 -5.58 3.66 1.64
N THR A 282 -4.51 3.90 2.41
CA THR A 282 -3.71 2.82 3.00
C THR A 282 -4.51 2.06 4.05
N ALA A 283 -5.27 2.76 4.90
CA ALA A 283 -6.12 2.13 5.90
C ALA A 283 -7.25 1.30 5.24
N LEU A 284 -7.87 1.84 4.18
CA LEU A 284 -8.85 1.09 3.40
C LEU A 284 -8.24 -0.18 2.77
N GLN A 285 -7.06 -0.08 2.17
CA GLN A 285 -6.37 -1.22 1.57
C GLN A 285 -6.02 -2.30 2.61
N LYS A 286 -5.61 -1.89 3.83
CA LYS A 286 -5.35 -2.83 4.93
C LYS A 286 -6.61 -3.58 5.33
N ASP A 287 -7.70 -2.89 5.55
CA ASP A 287 -8.96 -3.51 5.98
C ASP A 287 -9.59 -4.37 4.87
N CYS A 288 -9.52 -3.92 3.61
CA CYS A 288 -9.94 -4.76 2.48
C CYS A 288 -9.10 -6.04 2.34
N ASN A 289 -7.80 -5.96 2.63
CA ASN A 289 -6.95 -7.16 2.60
C ASN A 289 -7.27 -8.12 3.76
N VAL A 290 -7.52 -7.60 4.96
CA VAL A 290 -7.86 -8.42 6.15
C VAL A 290 -9.24 -9.07 6.01
N HIS A 291 -10.26 -8.26 5.68
CA HIS A 291 -11.67 -8.68 5.75
C HIS A 291 -12.24 -9.24 4.44
N LEU A 292 -11.72 -8.77 3.30
CA LEU A 292 -12.23 -9.14 1.96
C LEU A 292 -11.20 -9.94 1.13
N ASP A 293 -10.01 -10.19 1.65
CA ASP A 293 -8.89 -10.84 0.94
C ASP A 293 -8.51 -10.14 -0.39
N LEU A 294 -8.78 -8.84 -0.49
CA LEU A 294 -8.50 -8.04 -1.67
C LEU A 294 -7.06 -7.53 -1.67
N PRO A 295 -6.33 -7.65 -2.78
CA PRO A 295 -5.04 -6.99 -2.96
C PRO A 295 -5.17 -5.47 -2.95
N ALA A 296 -4.15 -4.77 -2.47
CA ALA A 296 -4.11 -3.31 -2.39
C ALA A 296 -4.39 -2.61 -3.73
N ALA A 297 -3.84 -3.13 -4.83
CA ALA A 297 -4.08 -2.60 -6.17
C ALA A 297 -5.56 -2.76 -6.58
N ARG A 298 -6.17 -3.92 -6.28
CA ARG A 298 -7.57 -4.16 -6.61
C ARG A 298 -8.51 -3.29 -5.79
N THR A 299 -8.17 -3.06 -4.51
CA THR A 299 -8.90 -2.11 -3.64
C THR A 299 -8.89 -0.70 -4.23
N LEU A 300 -7.74 -0.24 -4.74
CA LEU A 300 -7.64 1.06 -5.40
C LEU A 300 -8.50 1.13 -6.67
N ASP A 301 -8.48 0.09 -7.52
CA ASP A 301 -9.30 0.05 -8.73
C ASP A 301 -10.80 0.15 -8.40
N ILE A 302 -11.24 -0.58 -7.35
CA ILE A 302 -12.64 -0.55 -6.90
C ILE A 302 -12.99 0.83 -6.33
N ALA A 303 -12.15 1.38 -5.47
CA ALA A 303 -12.37 2.72 -4.90
C ALA A 303 -12.41 3.80 -5.99
N GLN A 304 -11.57 3.68 -7.02
CA GLN A 304 -11.60 4.57 -8.19
C GLN A 304 -12.94 4.45 -8.95
N SER A 305 -13.45 3.24 -9.15
CA SER A 305 -14.76 3.01 -9.76
C SER A 305 -15.91 3.63 -8.94
N LEU A 306 -15.88 3.47 -7.61
CA LEU A 306 -16.88 4.08 -6.71
C LEU A 306 -16.84 5.62 -6.77
N TYR A 307 -15.64 6.20 -6.85
CA TYR A 307 -15.45 7.64 -7.03
C TYR A 307 -16.02 8.13 -8.38
N GLU A 308 -15.75 7.42 -9.47
CA GLU A 308 -16.26 7.76 -10.81
C GLU A 308 -17.79 7.67 -10.87
N LYS A 309 -18.39 6.77 -10.09
CA LYS A 309 -19.84 6.68 -9.85
C LYS A 309 -20.34 7.77 -8.88
N LYS A 310 -19.47 8.64 -8.38
CA LYS A 310 -19.78 9.71 -7.41
C LYS A 310 -20.32 9.22 -6.07
N LEU A 311 -20.00 7.99 -5.67
CA LEU A 311 -20.49 7.39 -4.41
C LEU A 311 -19.59 7.70 -3.21
N ILE A 312 -18.31 7.96 -3.45
CA ILE A 312 -17.32 8.30 -2.42
C ILE A 312 -16.48 9.50 -2.83
N SER A 313 -15.78 10.13 -1.87
CA SER A 313 -14.76 11.15 -2.10
C SER A 313 -13.53 10.56 -2.81
N TYR A 314 -12.59 11.40 -3.23
CA TYR A 314 -11.42 10.98 -4.01
C TYR A 314 -10.55 9.96 -3.26
N PRO A 315 -10.28 8.76 -3.85
CA PRO A 315 -9.72 7.64 -3.11
C PRO A 315 -8.21 7.75 -2.85
N ARG A 316 -7.46 8.54 -3.61
CA ARG A 316 -5.99 8.65 -3.43
C ARG A 316 -5.62 9.70 -2.40
N THR A 317 -6.21 9.62 -1.23
CA THR A 317 -5.91 10.51 -0.11
C THR A 317 -5.00 9.86 0.91
N GLY A 318 -4.10 10.66 1.50
CA GLY A 318 -3.30 10.29 2.67
C GLY A 318 -3.88 10.79 3.98
N SER A 319 -4.96 11.59 3.94
CA SER A 319 -5.59 12.14 5.14
C SER A 319 -6.67 11.21 5.69
N ARG A 320 -6.74 11.13 7.01
CA ARG A 320 -7.82 10.48 7.78
C ARG A 320 -8.74 11.51 8.43
N TYR A 321 -8.63 12.77 8.00
CA TYR A 321 -9.34 13.89 8.57
C TYR A 321 -10.21 14.58 7.52
N ILE A 322 -11.28 15.21 7.98
CA ILE A 322 -12.13 16.09 7.18
C ILE A 322 -12.03 17.51 7.73
N PRO A 323 -12.20 18.54 6.90
CA PRO A 323 -12.27 19.92 7.36
C PRO A 323 -13.66 20.25 7.95
N HIS A 324 -13.76 21.39 8.63
CA HIS A 324 -14.98 21.80 9.33
C HIS A 324 -16.17 22.06 8.38
N ASP A 325 -15.94 22.54 7.15
CA ASP A 325 -17.00 22.72 6.14
C ASP A 325 -17.65 21.40 5.75
N VAL A 326 -16.85 20.32 5.62
CA VAL A 326 -17.35 18.97 5.35
C VAL A 326 -18.10 18.39 6.55
N MET A 327 -17.67 18.70 7.79
CA MET A 327 -18.36 18.23 9.01
C MET A 327 -19.83 18.68 9.04
N ALA A 328 -20.16 19.82 8.48
CA ALA A 328 -21.55 20.29 8.43
C ALA A 328 -22.50 19.32 7.68
N CYS A 329 -21.97 18.57 6.71
CA CYS A 329 -22.75 17.59 5.93
C CYS A 329 -22.80 16.20 6.60
N VAL A 330 -21.92 15.91 7.55
CA VAL A 330 -21.76 14.57 8.15
C VAL A 330 -23.04 14.01 8.76
N PRO A 331 -23.82 14.77 9.58
CA PRO A 331 -25.04 14.21 10.18
C PRO A 331 -25.99 13.62 9.14
N GLY A 332 -26.27 14.36 8.07
CA GLY A 332 -27.16 13.88 7.00
C GLY A 332 -26.57 12.69 6.22
N LEU A 333 -25.25 12.58 6.11
CA LEU A 333 -24.61 11.41 5.51
C LEU A 333 -24.75 10.17 6.40
N LEU A 334 -24.56 10.32 7.71
CA LEU A 334 -24.71 9.21 8.68
C LEU A 334 -26.15 8.69 8.72
N GLU A 335 -27.16 9.58 8.68
CA GLU A 335 -28.57 9.19 8.59
C GLU A 335 -28.85 8.32 7.38
N ARG A 336 -28.32 8.69 6.20
CA ARG A 336 -28.47 7.93 4.97
C ARG A 336 -27.77 6.56 5.04
N ILE A 337 -26.60 6.48 5.65
CA ILE A 337 -25.89 5.20 5.86
C ILE A 337 -26.70 4.29 6.79
N MET A 338 -27.25 4.81 7.90
CA MET A 338 -28.07 4.05 8.85
C MET A 338 -29.38 3.53 8.24
N ALA A 339 -29.90 4.21 7.21
CA ALA A 339 -31.07 3.75 6.46
C ALA A 339 -30.76 2.53 5.57
N MET A 340 -29.47 2.20 5.34
CA MET A 340 -29.07 1.01 4.59
C MET A 340 -29.31 -0.28 5.41
N PRO A 341 -29.82 -1.36 4.80
CA PRO A 341 -30.17 -2.59 5.53
C PRO A 341 -29.06 -3.14 6.42
N GLY A 342 -27.81 -3.04 6.00
CA GLY A 342 -26.63 -3.54 6.74
C GLY A 342 -26.31 -2.75 8.01
N PHE A 343 -26.86 -1.56 8.20
CA PHE A 343 -26.54 -0.65 9.32
C PHE A 343 -27.75 -0.23 10.16
N ALA A 344 -28.91 -0.80 9.91
CA ALA A 344 -30.13 -0.45 10.65
C ALA A 344 -30.00 -0.62 12.19
N THR A 345 -29.19 -1.60 12.64
CA THR A 345 -28.91 -1.85 14.07
C THR A 345 -27.99 -0.79 14.69
N SER A 346 -27.29 0.01 13.89
CA SER A 346 -26.38 1.05 14.37
C SER A 346 -27.12 2.31 14.85
N ALA A 347 -28.41 2.43 14.58
CA ALA A 347 -29.23 3.60 14.95
C ALA A 347 -29.24 3.92 16.46
N GLY A 348 -29.08 2.89 17.32
CA GLY A 348 -29.02 3.06 18.78
C GLY A 348 -27.63 3.40 19.34
N ILE A 349 -26.58 3.45 18.48
CA ILE A 349 -25.18 3.64 18.91
C ILE A 349 -24.76 5.10 18.79
N LEU A 350 -25.23 5.79 17.74
CA LEU A 350 -24.86 7.18 17.46
C LEU A 350 -25.71 8.17 18.25
N ASP A 351 -25.04 9.11 18.90
CA ASP A 351 -25.67 10.27 19.51
C ASP A 351 -25.40 11.52 18.64
N PHE A 352 -26.37 11.92 17.84
CA PHE A 352 -26.26 13.07 16.93
C PHE A 352 -26.03 14.42 17.63
N ALA A 353 -26.38 14.53 18.92
CA ALA A 353 -26.07 15.71 19.72
C ALA A 353 -24.60 15.73 20.19
N ARG A 354 -23.89 14.59 20.13
CA ARG A 354 -22.52 14.42 20.64
C ARG A 354 -21.67 13.51 19.75
N LEU A 355 -21.68 13.77 18.45
CA LEU A 355 -20.81 13.06 17.51
C LEU A 355 -19.34 13.22 17.89
N ASN A 356 -18.56 12.16 17.74
CA ASN A 356 -17.12 12.22 17.98
C ASN A 356 -16.45 13.04 16.87
N THR A 357 -15.71 14.09 17.22
CA THR A 357 -15.08 15.00 16.27
C THR A 357 -13.58 14.75 16.07
N ARG A 358 -13.06 13.61 16.55
CA ARG A 358 -11.63 13.29 16.46
C ARG A 358 -11.09 13.29 15.03
N SER A 359 -11.92 12.98 14.04
CA SER A 359 -11.57 12.99 12.61
C SER A 359 -11.79 14.35 11.93
N VAL A 360 -12.03 15.42 12.69
CA VAL A 360 -12.23 16.79 12.15
C VAL A 360 -11.04 17.66 12.55
N ASP A 361 -10.22 18.03 11.59
CA ASP A 361 -9.03 18.88 11.81
C ASP A 361 -8.51 19.41 10.47
N ASP A 362 -8.75 20.69 10.17
CA ASP A 362 -8.33 21.33 8.90
C ASP A 362 -6.82 21.25 8.68
N ARG A 363 -6.02 21.29 9.75
CA ARG A 363 -4.55 21.29 9.67
C ARG A 363 -3.96 19.93 9.28
N LYS A 364 -4.75 18.84 9.42
CA LYS A 364 -4.35 17.48 9.12
C LYS A 364 -4.94 16.97 7.81
N VAL A 365 -5.72 17.80 7.14
CA VAL A 365 -6.13 17.54 5.77
C VAL A 365 -4.92 17.84 4.88
N THR A 366 -4.55 16.86 4.03
CA THR A 366 -3.50 17.02 3.02
C THR A 366 -4.10 17.53 1.71
N ASP A 367 -3.65 17.03 0.58
CA ASP A 367 -4.18 17.39 -0.75
C ASP A 367 -5.69 17.14 -0.89
N HIS A 368 -6.16 16.10 -0.20
CA HIS A 368 -7.57 15.70 -0.14
C HIS A 368 -7.95 15.26 1.28
N HIS A 369 -9.21 15.47 1.65
CA HIS A 369 -9.74 14.98 2.92
C HIS A 369 -9.94 13.45 2.89
N ALA A 370 -10.25 12.86 4.04
CA ALA A 370 -10.51 11.44 4.22
C ALA A 370 -11.60 10.89 3.28
N LEU A 371 -11.60 9.57 3.11
CA LEU A 371 -12.65 8.87 2.37
C LEU A 371 -13.97 8.91 3.14
N ILE A 372 -14.97 9.46 2.49
CA ILE A 372 -16.35 9.52 2.97
C ILE A 372 -17.31 9.20 1.82
N THR A 373 -18.54 8.80 2.16
CA THR A 373 -19.63 8.69 1.18
C THR A 373 -20.15 10.07 0.78
N THR A 374 -20.76 10.18 -0.39
CA THR A 374 -21.34 11.43 -0.89
C THR A 374 -22.83 11.57 -0.59
N GLY A 375 -23.45 10.53 -0.03
CA GLY A 375 -24.89 10.48 0.23
C GLY A 375 -25.73 10.08 -0.99
N ILE A 376 -25.11 9.78 -2.13
CA ILE A 376 -25.82 9.20 -3.29
C ILE A 376 -26.08 7.71 -2.97
N THR A 377 -27.32 7.27 -3.20
CA THR A 377 -27.69 5.86 -2.99
C THR A 377 -26.93 4.96 -3.97
N PRO A 378 -26.22 3.93 -3.48
CA PRO A 378 -25.50 3.01 -4.35
C PRO A 378 -26.47 2.13 -5.13
N GLU A 379 -26.36 2.13 -6.47
CA GLU A 379 -27.15 1.27 -7.36
C GLU A 379 -26.23 0.57 -8.37
N GLY A 380 -26.56 -0.67 -8.72
CA GLY A 380 -25.85 -1.41 -9.75
C GLY A 380 -24.37 -1.72 -9.43
N LEU A 381 -24.04 -1.89 -8.17
CA LEU A 381 -22.70 -2.26 -7.72
C LEU A 381 -22.44 -3.75 -7.92
N SER A 382 -21.21 -4.09 -8.27
CA SER A 382 -20.73 -5.47 -8.15
C SER A 382 -20.56 -5.83 -6.66
N GLU A 383 -20.56 -7.11 -6.34
CA GLU A 383 -20.33 -7.62 -4.97
C GLU A 383 -19.07 -7.01 -4.31
N ALA A 384 -17.99 -6.90 -5.08
CA ALA A 384 -16.73 -6.32 -4.59
C ALA A 384 -16.84 -4.79 -4.34
N GLU A 385 -17.57 -4.07 -5.21
CA GLU A 385 -17.82 -2.63 -5.00
C GLU A 385 -18.72 -2.39 -3.80
N GLU A 386 -19.76 -3.20 -3.62
CA GLU A 386 -20.66 -3.14 -2.48
C GLU A 386 -19.91 -3.41 -1.17
N ALA A 387 -19.07 -4.44 -1.13
CA ALA A 387 -18.26 -4.76 0.04
C ALA A 387 -17.30 -3.62 0.44
N VAL A 388 -16.60 -3.01 -0.53
CA VAL A 388 -15.69 -1.88 -0.27
C VAL A 388 -16.48 -0.63 0.14
N TYR A 389 -17.61 -0.34 -0.51
CA TYR A 389 -18.48 0.76 -0.12
C TYR A 389 -19.01 0.59 1.32
N THR A 390 -19.42 -0.62 1.69
CA THR A 390 -19.88 -0.96 3.04
C THR A 390 -18.79 -0.73 4.09
N LEU A 391 -17.52 -1.06 3.80
CA LEU A 391 -16.41 -0.75 4.70
C LEU A 391 -16.24 0.76 4.90
N ILE A 392 -16.33 1.55 3.83
CA ILE A 392 -16.18 3.01 3.91
C ILE A 392 -17.35 3.62 4.70
N ALA A 393 -18.58 3.23 4.38
CA ALA A 393 -19.79 3.69 5.06
C ALA A 393 -19.78 3.33 6.56
N GLY A 394 -19.45 2.08 6.88
CA GLY A 394 -19.37 1.62 8.26
C GLY A 394 -18.25 2.30 9.05
N ARG A 395 -17.08 2.57 8.41
CA ARG A 395 -16.00 3.35 9.02
C ARG A 395 -16.44 4.78 9.35
N MET A 396 -17.30 5.39 8.55
CA MET A 396 -17.88 6.70 8.89
C MET A 396 -18.74 6.61 10.17
N LEU A 397 -19.60 5.58 10.28
CA LEU A 397 -20.36 5.37 11.50
C LEU A 397 -19.44 5.13 12.70
N GLU A 398 -18.40 4.28 12.56
CA GLU A 398 -17.42 4.03 13.63
C GLU A 398 -16.72 5.32 14.07
N ALA A 399 -16.24 6.14 13.13
CA ALA A 399 -15.42 7.32 13.41
C ALA A 399 -16.17 8.41 14.19
N PHE A 400 -17.50 8.50 13.99
CA PHE A 400 -18.34 9.50 14.65
C PHE A 400 -19.12 8.94 15.85
N ALA A 401 -18.98 7.62 16.14
CA ALA A 401 -19.60 6.96 17.28
C ALA A 401 -18.89 7.27 18.61
N PRO A 402 -19.53 7.04 19.77
CA PRO A 402 -18.89 7.17 21.06
C PRO A 402 -17.76 6.15 21.25
N CYS A 403 -16.89 6.42 22.24
CA CYS A 403 -15.82 5.52 22.64
C CYS A 403 -16.38 4.16 23.09
N CYS A 404 -15.63 3.09 22.87
CA CYS A 404 -15.87 1.82 23.55
C CYS A 404 -15.35 1.94 24.98
N GLU A 405 -16.24 1.70 25.97
CA GLU A 405 -15.89 1.70 27.39
C GLU A 405 -15.58 0.30 27.85
N LYS A 406 -14.39 0.11 28.41
CA LYS A 406 -13.95 -1.14 29.02
C LYS A 406 -13.63 -0.92 30.48
N GLU A 407 -14.02 -1.87 31.30
CA GLU A 407 -13.51 -1.99 32.66
C GLU A 407 -12.38 -3.02 32.66
N MET A 408 -11.19 -2.56 33.02
CA MET A 408 -10.03 -3.42 33.24
C MET A 408 -9.93 -3.75 34.74
N LEU A 409 -9.89 -5.02 35.06
CA LEU A 409 -9.70 -5.53 36.40
C LEU A 409 -8.32 -6.15 36.50
N LEU A 410 -7.46 -5.55 37.32
CA LEU A 410 -6.17 -6.10 37.72
C LEU A 410 -6.29 -6.59 39.17
N MET A 411 -6.00 -7.85 39.39
CA MET A 411 -5.89 -8.43 40.73
C MET A 411 -4.50 -9.01 40.91
N GLU A 412 -3.91 -8.78 42.11
CA GLU A 412 -2.66 -9.39 42.50
C GLU A 412 -2.91 -10.19 43.76
N CYS A 413 -2.29 -11.34 43.88
CA CYS A 413 -2.32 -12.15 45.07
C CYS A 413 -0.89 -12.64 45.41
N ARG A 414 -0.69 -12.91 46.67
CA ARG A 414 0.54 -13.51 47.18
C ARG A 414 0.23 -14.90 47.76
N LEU A 415 0.98 -15.87 47.23
CA LEU A 415 0.98 -17.24 47.76
C LEU A 415 2.40 -17.59 48.18
N ASP A 416 2.58 -17.96 49.46
CA ASP A 416 3.90 -18.12 50.06
C ASP A 416 4.73 -16.84 49.87
N ASN A 417 5.86 -16.87 49.18
CA ASN A 417 6.69 -15.70 48.90
C ASN A 417 6.64 -15.24 47.44
N MET A 418 5.60 -15.65 46.69
CA MET A 418 5.47 -15.34 45.28
C MET A 418 4.24 -14.48 44.99
N ASP A 419 4.40 -13.52 44.15
CA ASP A 419 3.32 -12.66 43.67
C ASP A 419 2.75 -13.21 42.33
N PHE A 420 1.42 -13.19 42.20
CA PHE A 420 0.70 -13.62 41.00
C PHE A 420 -0.28 -12.53 40.57
N ARG A 421 -0.54 -12.44 39.29
CA ARG A 421 -1.43 -11.43 38.68
C ARG A 421 -2.47 -12.08 37.80
N SER A 422 -3.68 -11.53 37.85
CA SER A 422 -4.75 -11.79 36.89
C SER A 422 -5.21 -10.46 36.29
N LYS A 423 -5.41 -10.45 34.97
CA LYS A 423 -5.95 -9.29 34.24
C LYS A 423 -7.18 -9.76 33.47
N SER A 424 -8.24 -9.00 33.55
CA SER A 424 -9.41 -9.20 32.71
C SER A 424 -9.94 -7.87 32.21
N SER A 425 -10.62 -7.90 31.08
CA SER A 425 -11.25 -6.75 30.45
C SER A 425 -12.71 -7.09 30.15
N LEU A 426 -13.60 -6.21 30.56
CA LEU A 426 -15.04 -6.34 30.29
C LEU A 426 -15.49 -5.12 29.50
N VAL A 427 -16.15 -5.33 28.36
CA VAL A 427 -16.80 -4.25 27.59
C VAL A 427 -18.06 -3.85 28.33
N VAL A 428 -18.09 -2.63 28.87
CA VAL A 428 -19.25 -2.04 29.56
C VAL A 428 -20.19 -1.40 28.54
N SER A 429 -19.62 -0.68 27.56
CA SER A 429 -20.37 -0.12 26.44
C SER A 429 -19.58 -0.35 25.15
N PRO A 430 -20.17 -1.01 24.15
CA PRO A 430 -19.44 -1.32 22.92
C PRO A 430 -19.07 -0.07 22.11
N GLY A 431 -19.85 1.02 22.20
CA GLY A 431 -19.61 2.22 21.42
C GLY A 431 -19.43 1.89 19.93
N TRP A 432 -18.38 2.47 19.30
CA TRP A 432 -18.07 2.26 17.88
C TRP A 432 -17.90 0.78 17.46
N ARG A 433 -17.45 -0.10 18.38
CA ARG A 433 -17.30 -1.54 18.09
C ARG A 433 -18.63 -2.25 17.81
N GLY A 434 -19.74 -1.66 18.26
CA GLY A 434 -21.09 -2.19 17.99
C GLY A 434 -21.53 -2.04 16.52
N ILE A 435 -20.84 -1.24 15.70
CA ILE A 435 -21.21 -0.99 14.30
C ILE A 435 -21.05 -2.26 13.45
N PHE A 436 -19.85 -2.86 13.43
CA PHE A 436 -19.59 -4.08 12.67
C PHE A 436 -19.64 -5.35 13.50
N CYS A 437 -19.56 -5.27 14.83
CA CYS A 437 -19.51 -6.43 15.74
C CYS A 437 -18.48 -7.49 15.30
N ARG A 438 -17.28 -7.07 14.90
CA ARG A 438 -16.23 -7.94 14.33
C ARG A 438 -15.77 -8.98 15.35
N LYS A 439 -15.46 -10.20 14.87
CA LYS A 439 -14.97 -11.28 15.74
C LYS A 439 -13.61 -10.94 16.37
N GLU A 440 -12.75 -10.25 15.65
CA GLU A 440 -11.43 -9.79 16.11
C GLU A 440 -11.59 -8.85 17.32
N ASP A 441 -12.61 -8.01 17.33
CA ASP A 441 -12.92 -7.12 18.44
C ASP A 441 -13.30 -7.89 19.72
N ARG A 442 -13.84 -9.10 19.56
CA ARG A 442 -14.18 -9.97 20.70
C ARG A 442 -12.97 -10.71 21.24
N GLN A 443 -12.01 -11.10 20.37
CA GLN A 443 -10.81 -11.82 20.81
C GLN A 443 -9.90 -10.95 21.68
N ASP A 444 -9.87 -9.63 21.45
CA ASP A 444 -9.15 -8.68 22.32
C ASP A 444 -9.80 -8.51 23.70
N ASP A 445 -11.06 -8.93 23.85
CA ASP A 445 -11.88 -8.76 25.06
C ASP A 445 -12.09 -10.06 25.83
N GLU A 446 -11.89 -11.23 25.18
CA GLU A 446 -11.91 -12.50 25.87
C GLU A 446 -10.66 -12.60 26.75
N PRO A 447 -10.80 -12.89 28.08
CA PRO A 447 -9.65 -13.27 28.89
C PRO A 447 -8.96 -14.43 28.17
N GLU A 448 -7.62 -14.41 28.14
CA GLU A 448 -6.88 -15.57 27.64
C GLU A 448 -7.54 -16.81 28.25
N THR A 449 -8.04 -17.69 27.40
CA THR A 449 -8.91 -18.81 27.71
C THR A 449 -8.56 -19.42 29.07
N ASP A 450 -9.53 -19.44 30.00
CA ASP A 450 -9.46 -20.13 31.27
C ASP A 450 -9.03 -19.31 32.51
N GLU A 451 -9.06 -17.96 32.47
CA GLU A 451 -8.75 -17.17 33.67
C GLU A 451 -9.86 -17.16 34.71
N GLY A 452 -11.10 -17.60 34.34
CA GLY A 452 -12.26 -17.64 35.25
C GLY A 452 -12.86 -16.25 35.56
N THR A 453 -14.02 -16.24 36.21
CA THR A 453 -14.81 -15.02 36.44
C THR A 453 -14.88 -14.57 37.91
N ALA A 454 -14.28 -15.33 38.85
CA ALA A 454 -14.30 -14.96 40.27
C ALA A 454 -13.65 -13.59 40.50
N VAL A 455 -14.25 -12.78 41.35
CA VAL A 455 -13.74 -11.48 41.78
C VAL A 455 -13.61 -11.52 43.29
N PHE A 456 -12.44 -11.13 43.76
CA PHE A 456 -12.08 -11.10 45.20
C PHE A 456 -11.90 -9.66 45.65
N ALA A 457 -12.00 -9.42 46.97
CA ALA A 457 -11.66 -8.14 47.58
C ALA A 457 -10.19 -8.10 48.02
N GLU A 458 -9.63 -6.91 48.10
CA GLU A 458 -8.30 -6.72 48.64
C GLU A 458 -8.31 -7.13 50.15
N GLY A 459 -7.33 -7.94 50.54
CA GLY A 459 -7.23 -8.51 51.87
C GLY A 459 -7.89 -9.92 52.03
N ASP A 460 -8.64 -10.38 51.03
CA ASP A 460 -9.21 -11.71 51.06
C ASP A 460 -8.14 -12.79 51.11
N THR A 461 -8.35 -13.78 51.99
CA THR A 461 -7.57 -15.01 52.03
C THR A 461 -8.36 -16.12 51.35
N VAL A 462 -7.92 -16.56 50.20
CA VAL A 462 -8.71 -17.45 49.33
C VAL A 462 -7.97 -18.77 49.15
N PRO A 463 -8.67 -19.91 49.34
CA PRO A 463 -8.09 -21.23 49.14
C PRO A 463 -7.59 -21.40 47.67
N VAL A 464 -6.43 -22.00 47.54
CA VAL A 464 -5.91 -22.41 46.24
C VAL A 464 -6.59 -23.70 45.82
N SER A 465 -7.27 -23.70 44.67
CA SER A 465 -7.90 -24.90 44.11
C SER A 465 -6.95 -25.69 43.21
N GLY A 466 -5.82 -25.08 42.82
CA GLY A 466 -4.79 -25.74 42.06
C GLY A 466 -3.71 -24.77 41.61
N PHE A 467 -2.57 -25.32 41.29
CA PHE A 467 -1.48 -24.57 40.63
C PHE A 467 -0.83 -25.44 39.56
N GLY A 468 -0.19 -24.80 38.61
CA GLY A 468 0.39 -25.49 37.48
C GLY A 468 1.55 -24.75 36.85
N LEU A 469 2.30 -25.50 36.08
CA LEU A 469 3.41 -25.00 35.30
C LEU A 469 3.10 -25.19 33.82
N ALA A 470 2.73 -24.10 33.15
CA ALA A 470 2.41 -24.11 31.72
C ALA A 470 3.71 -23.99 30.91
N GLN A 471 3.97 -25.00 30.08
CA GLN A 471 5.06 -24.90 29.10
C GLN A 471 4.54 -24.20 27.84
N LYS A 472 5.18 -23.10 27.50
CA LYS A 472 4.93 -22.33 26.26
C LYS A 472 6.18 -22.34 25.38
N LYS A 473 6.06 -21.92 24.14
CA LYS A 473 7.20 -21.80 23.22
C LYS A 473 7.19 -20.41 22.59
N THR A 474 8.38 -19.86 22.39
CA THR A 474 8.52 -18.63 21.61
C THR A 474 8.10 -18.89 20.16
N VAL A 475 7.46 -17.91 19.51
CA VAL A 475 7.01 -17.99 18.13
C VAL A 475 7.73 -16.93 17.30
N PRO A 476 8.06 -17.21 16.02
CA PRO A 476 8.68 -16.23 15.16
C PRO A 476 7.69 -15.11 14.82
N ARG A 477 8.24 -13.93 14.52
CA ARG A 477 7.42 -12.85 13.94
C ARG A 477 6.78 -13.36 12.64
N PRO A 478 5.48 -13.14 12.43
CA PRO A 478 4.78 -13.64 11.23
C PRO A 478 5.32 -13.02 9.96
N LEU A 479 5.24 -13.75 8.86
CA LEU A 479 5.53 -13.24 7.52
C LEU A 479 4.54 -12.11 7.17
N TYR A 480 4.96 -11.19 6.32
CA TYR A 480 4.09 -10.11 5.89
C TYR A 480 2.90 -10.62 5.06
N THR A 481 1.71 -10.08 5.33
CA THR A 481 0.59 -9.99 4.39
C THR A 481 0.66 -8.66 3.66
N GLU A 482 -0.19 -8.39 2.65
CA GLU A 482 -0.22 -7.04 2.06
C GLU A 482 -0.61 -5.97 3.09
N ALA A 483 -1.55 -6.26 3.97
CA ALA A 483 -1.96 -5.33 5.03
C ALA A 483 -0.81 -4.98 5.99
N THR A 484 -0.09 -5.99 6.49
CA THR A 484 1.03 -5.77 7.42
C THR A 484 2.26 -5.18 6.73
N LEU A 485 2.46 -5.45 5.44
CA LEU A 485 3.51 -4.80 4.64
C LEU A 485 3.20 -3.32 4.43
N LEU A 486 1.95 -2.97 4.07
CA LEU A 486 1.52 -1.57 3.96
C LEU A 486 1.71 -0.83 5.29
N ALA A 487 1.36 -1.45 6.42
CA ALA A 487 1.60 -0.88 7.74
C ALA A 487 3.10 -0.68 8.02
N ALA A 488 3.95 -1.65 7.64
CA ALA A 488 5.40 -1.52 7.78
C ALA A 488 5.96 -0.39 6.91
N MET A 489 5.51 -0.26 5.66
CA MET A 489 5.89 0.85 4.77
C MET A 489 5.47 2.22 5.33
N GLU A 490 4.30 2.29 5.98
CA GLU A 490 3.77 3.51 6.60
C GLU A 490 4.58 3.92 7.86
N THR A 491 5.09 2.96 8.62
CA THR A 491 5.71 3.20 9.93
C THR A 491 7.23 3.04 9.96
N CYS A 492 7.86 2.62 8.86
CA CYS A 492 9.30 2.33 8.80
C CYS A 492 10.18 3.52 9.15
N GLY A 493 9.69 4.76 8.97
CA GLY A 493 10.40 5.96 9.37
C GLY A 493 10.76 6.01 10.87
N ARG A 494 10.08 5.25 11.72
CA ARG A 494 10.36 5.20 13.16
C ARG A 494 11.74 4.62 13.50
N GLU A 495 12.32 3.85 12.60
CA GLU A 495 13.63 3.21 12.75
C GLU A 495 14.79 4.10 12.29
N ILE A 496 14.51 5.27 11.70
CA ILE A 496 15.52 6.23 11.21
C ILE A 496 16.17 6.92 12.41
N ALA A 497 17.51 6.88 12.46
CA ALA A 497 18.29 7.46 13.58
C ALA A 497 18.28 9.00 13.54
N ASP A 498 18.36 9.61 12.35
CA ASP A 498 18.30 11.08 12.20
C ASP A 498 16.89 11.58 12.54
N GLU A 499 16.78 12.43 13.57
CA GLU A 499 15.50 12.92 14.07
C GLU A 499 14.73 13.77 13.04
N GLN A 500 15.42 14.62 12.28
CA GLN A 500 14.78 15.45 11.25
C GLN A 500 14.34 14.62 10.04
N ALA A 501 15.15 13.64 9.63
CA ALA A 501 14.78 12.70 8.57
C ALA A 501 13.62 11.80 9.01
N ARG A 502 13.62 11.36 10.29
CA ARG A 502 12.50 10.60 10.87
C ARG A 502 11.22 11.41 10.92
N GLU A 503 11.27 12.68 11.33
CA GLU A 503 10.10 13.55 11.37
C GLU A 503 9.57 13.83 9.95
N ALA A 504 10.45 14.00 8.95
CA ALA A 504 10.06 14.21 7.56
C ALA A 504 9.27 13.06 6.94
N VAL A 505 9.45 11.82 7.42
CA VAL A 505 8.72 10.62 6.95
C VAL A 505 7.77 10.03 7.99
N LYS A 506 7.63 10.66 9.14
CA LYS A 506 6.85 10.13 10.28
C LYS A 506 5.40 9.82 9.92
N GLU A 507 4.80 10.64 9.10
CA GLU A 507 3.41 10.49 8.66
C GLU A 507 3.27 9.82 7.29
N LEU A 508 4.32 9.87 6.47
CA LEU A 508 4.29 9.36 5.09
C LEU A 508 4.90 7.96 4.94
N GLY A 509 5.89 7.60 5.78
CA GLY A 509 6.66 6.37 5.60
C GLY A 509 7.43 6.35 4.28
N ILE A 510 7.59 5.16 3.68
CA ILE A 510 8.12 5.02 2.32
C ILE A 510 7.00 4.81 1.30
N GLY A 511 7.08 5.55 0.20
CA GLY A 511 6.01 5.63 -0.80
C GLY A 511 4.79 6.39 -0.28
N THR A 512 4.09 7.05 -1.16
CA THR A 512 2.82 7.70 -0.83
C THR A 512 1.67 6.68 -0.79
N PRO A 513 0.55 6.95 -0.15
CA PRO A 513 -0.62 6.07 -0.18
C PRO A 513 -1.01 5.64 -1.60
N ALA A 514 -0.93 6.57 -2.57
CA ALA A 514 -1.26 6.30 -3.96
C ALA A 514 -0.25 5.36 -4.67
N THR A 515 1.00 5.28 -4.23
CA THR A 515 2.08 4.56 -4.92
C THR A 515 2.43 3.21 -4.29
N ARG A 516 2.15 2.97 -3.01
CA ARG A 516 2.52 1.72 -2.29
C ARG A 516 2.01 0.46 -2.99
N ALA A 517 0.74 0.45 -3.40
CA ALA A 517 0.15 -0.68 -4.13
C ALA A 517 0.86 -0.97 -5.46
N ALA A 518 1.24 0.08 -6.21
CA ALA A 518 1.97 -0.04 -7.47
C ALA A 518 3.39 -0.60 -7.24
N ILE A 519 4.05 -0.23 -6.15
CA ILE A 519 5.37 -0.75 -5.75
C ILE A 519 5.28 -2.25 -5.44
N ILE A 520 4.33 -2.67 -4.61
CA ILE A 520 4.09 -4.08 -4.31
C ILE A 520 3.78 -4.86 -5.60
N THR A 521 2.92 -4.33 -6.46
CA THR A 521 2.62 -4.92 -7.76
C THR A 521 3.86 -5.05 -8.64
N THR A 522 4.77 -4.06 -8.60
CA THR A 522 6.03 -4.10 -9.34
C THR A 522 6.95 -5.19 -8.83
N LEU A 523 7.05 -5.39 -7.51
CA LEU A 523 7.84 -6.50 -6.94
C LEU A 523 7.32 -7.87 -7.41
N PHE A 524 5.99 -8.07 -7.46
CA PHE A 524 5.39 -9.26 -8.05
C PHE A 524 5.69 -9.40 -9.55
N LYS A 525 5.52 -8.33 -10.34
CA LYS A 525 5.80 -8.32 -11.79
C LYS A 525 7.26 -8.59 -12.12
N ARG A 526 8.20 -8.19 -11.24
CA ARG A 526 9.64 -8.45 -11.38
C ARG A 526 10.02 -9.85 -10.92
N ASP A 527 9.08 -10.62 -10.38
CA ASP A 527 9.31 -11.94 -9.80
C ASP A 527 10.30 -11.89 -8.62
N TYR A 528 10.27 -10.80 -7.84
CA TYR A 528 11.05 -10.69 -6.61
C TYR A 528 10.34 -11.28 -5.41
N ILE A 529 9.01 -11.27 -5.43
CA ILE A 529 8.14 -11.80 -4.37
C ILE A 529 7.03 -12.67 -4.94
N ALA A 530 6.54 -13.59 -4.14
CA ALA A 530 5.44 -14.49 -4.46
C ALA A 530 4.45 -14.57 -3.29
N ARG A 531 3.24 -15.06 -3.56
CA ARG A 531 2.25 -15.36 -2.53
C ARG A 531 2.41 -16.79 -2.02
N SER A 532 2.37 -16.95 -0.71
CA SER A 532 2.27 -18.24 -0.02
C SER A 532 1.05 -18.19 0.90
N GLY A 533 -0.12 -18.61 0.41
CA GLY A 533 -1.40 -18.33 1.05
C GLY A 533 -1.64 -16.81 1.13
N LYS A 534 -1.96 -16.30 2.30
CA LYS A 534 -2.10 -14.85 2.56
C LYS A 534 -0.76 -14.13 2.73
N SER A 535 0.33 -14.87 2.95
CA SER A 535 1.65 -14.29 3.19
C SER A 535 2.38 -13.95 1.90
N ILE A 536 3.25 -12.95 1.98
CA ILE A 536 4.19 -12.55 0.95
C ILE A 536 5.55 -13.14 1.32
N VAL A 537 6.18 -13.84 0.37
CA VAL A 537 7.51 -14.42 0.53
C VAL A 537 8.43 -13.96 -0.60
N PRO A 538 9.73 -13.80 -0.37
CA PRO A 538 10.66 -13.56 -1.47
C PRO A 538 10.83 -14.81 -2.33
N THR A 539 11.08 -14.61 -3.62
CA THR A 539 11.56 -15.66 -4.51
C THR A 539 13.07 -15.81 -4.37
N GLU A 540 13.67 -16.86 -4.96
CA GLU A 540 15.12 -16.98 -5.04
C GLU A 540 15.75 -15.75 -5.72
N LYS A 541 15.12 -15.26 -6.80
CA LYS A 541 15.53 -14.04 -7.49
C LYS A 541 15.49 -12.82 -6.56
N GLY A 542 14.41 -12.67 -5.78
CA GLY A 542 14.29 -11.59 -4.82
C GLY A 542 15.36 -11.64 -3.73
N LEU A 543 15.67 -12.83 -3.22
CA LEU A 543 16.74 -13.02 -2.24
C LEU A 543 18.12 -12.69 -2.83
N HIS A 544 18.42 -13.11 -4.06
CA HIS A 544 19.68 -12.79 -4.72
C HIS A 544 19.86 -11.29 -4.93
N ILE A 545 18.79 -10.57 -5.38
CA ILE A 545 18.84 -9.12 -5.51
C ILE A 545 19.04 -8.45 -4.16
N TYR A 546 18.30 -8.89 -3.13
CA TYR A 546 18.44 -8.38 -1.78
C TYR A 546 19.88 -8.56 -1.25
N ASP A 547 20.46 -9.76 -1.39
CA ASP A 547 21.82 -10.05 -0.95
C ASP A 547 22.86 -9.15 -1.61
N ALA A 548 22.64 -8.83 -2.88
CA ALA A 548 23.52 -7.96 -3.62
C ALA A 548 23.50 -6.50 -3.16
N VAL A 549 22.34 -6.02 -2.69
CA VAL A 549 22.14 -4.58 -2.42
C VAL A 549 21.84 -4.24 -0.97
N LYS A 550 21.72 -5.24 -0.06
CA LYS A 550 21.30 -5.04 1.34
C LYS A 550 22.18 -4.08 2.14
N ASP A 551 23.47 -4.01 1.79
CA ASP A 551 24.45 -3.17 2.45
C ASP A 551 24.62 -1.79 1.75
N MET A 552 23.83 -1.56 0.69
CA MET A 552 23.82 -0.29 -0.06
C MET A 552 22.73 0.64 0.48
N LEU A 553 23.00 1.94 0.46
CA LEU A 553 22.06 2.96 0.94
C LEU A 553 20.70 2.92 0.21
N VAL A 554 20.64 2.46 -1.04
CA VAL A 554 19.39 2.31 -1.81
C VAL A 554 18.44 1.27 -1.20
N ALA A 555 18.93 0.35 -0.38
CA ALA A 555 18.12 -0.63 0.35
C ALA A 555 17.64 -0.14 1.71
N ASP A 556 18.16 1.00 2.17
CA ASP A 556 17.84 1.60 3.47
C ASP A 556 16.72 2.64 3.35
N VAL A 557 15.78 2.61 4.28
CA VAL A 557 14.70 3.60 4.38
C VAL A 557 15.21 5.02 4.69
N SER A 558 16.40 5.14 5.31
CA SER A 558 17.04 6.40 5.66
C SER A 558 17.31 7.29 4.45
N LEU A 559 17.58 6.71 3.28
CA LEU A 559 17.73 7.45 2.02
C LEU A 559 16.46 8.27 1.72
N THR A 560 15.29 7.65 1.85
CA THR A 560 14.02 8.35 1.64
C THR A 560 13.83 9.46 2.67
N GLY A 561 14.13 9.20 3.94
CA GLY A 561 14.04 10.21 5.00
C GLY A 561 14.96 11.41 4.75
N SER A 562 16.19 11.17 4.34
CA SER A 562 17.15 12.22 4.00
C SER A 562 16.66 13.08 2.83
N TRP A 563 16.11 12.46 1.78
CA TRP A 563 15.58 13.20 0.65
C TRP A 563 14.37 14.06 1.05
N GLU A 564 13.38 13.49 1.73
CA GLU A 564 12.18 14.22 2.15
C GLU A 564 12.53 15.40 3.08
N LYS A 565 13.50 15.20 4.00
CA LYS A 565 14.07 16.31 4.82
C LYS A 565 14.59 17.44 3.94
N THR A 566 15.41 17.11 2.94
CA THR A 566 16.03 18.11 2.07
C THR A 566 15.00 18.78 1.15
N LEU A 567 14.03 18.02 0.64
CA LEU A 567 12.94 18.56 -0.17
C LEU A 567 12.06 19.54 0.64
N LEU A 568 11.79 19.26 1.92
CA LEU A 568 11.13 20.22 2.83
C LEU A 568 11.95 21.49 3.05
N GLN A 569 13.28 21.41 3.05
CA GLN A 569 14.14 22.58 3.14
C GLN A 569 14.07 23.44 1.87
N ILE A 570 13.92 22.82 0.69
CA ILE A 570 13.69 23.54 -0.57
C ILE A 570 12.33 24.28 -0.50
N GLU A 571 11.26 23.60 -0.10
CA GLU A 571 9.94 24.22 0.04
C GLU A 571 9.94 25.42 0.99
N ARG A 572 10.74 25.35 2.04
CA ARG A 572 10.88 26.44 3.03
C ARG A 572 11.88 27.51 2.66
N HIS A 573 12.41 27.50 1.43
CA HIS A 573 13.45 28.41 0.95
C HIS A 573 14.74 28.43 1.78
N THR A 574 15.02 27.35 2.54
CA THR A 574 16.24 27.23 3.37
C THR A 574 17.37 26.52 2.65
N LEU A 575 17.10 25.85 1.52
CA LEU A 575 18.08 25.20 0.66
C LEU A 575 17.72 25.43 -0.82
N GLY A 576 18.74 25.66 -1.67
CA GLY A 576 18.54 25.73 -3.11
C GLY A 576 18.39 24.33 -3.73
N PRO A 577 17.58 24.18 -4.80
CA PRO A 577 17.39 22.90 -5.49
C PRO A 577 18.69 22.35 -6.09
N ASP A 578 19.60 23.22 -6.55
CA ASP A 578 20.89 22.82 -7.15
C ASP A 578 21.77 22.06 -6.14
N THR A 579 21.76 22.45 -4.88
CA THR A 579 22.53 21.77 -3.82
C THR A 579 22.02 20.33 -3.63
N PHE A 580 20.71 20.14 -3.64
CA PHE A 580 20.11 18.81 -3.58
C PHE A 580 20.49 18.00 -4.82
N MET A 581 20.33 18.56 -6.02
CA MET A 581 20.63 17.89 -7.28
C MET A 581 22.10 17.52 -7.42
N ALA A 582 23.03 18.34 -6.95
CA ALA A 582 24.45 18.01 -6.88
C ALA A 582 24.70 16.78 -6.00
N SER A 583 24.11 16.75 -4.81
CA SER A 583 24.20 15.57 -3.90
C SER A 583 23.63 14.29 -4.51
N ILE A 584 22.51 14.41 -5.24
CA ILE A 584 21.89 13.28 -5.95
C ILE A 584 22.77 12.79 -7.10
N THR A 585 23.40 13.71 -7.83
CA THR A 585 24.32 13.37 -8.91
C THR A 585 25.52 12.58 -8.39
N ASP A 586 26.12 13.02 -7.29
CA ASP A 586 27.26 12.33 -6.65
C ASP A 586 26.83 10.97 -6.08
N TYR A 587 25.67 10.90 -5.44
CA TYR A 587 25.11 9.62 -5.00
C TYR A 587 24.86 8.66 -6.17
N THR A 588 24.30 9.17 -7.29
CA THR A 588 24.07 8.37 -8.50
C THR A 588 25.37 7.81 -9.06
N ARG A 589 26.44 8.62 -9.15
CA ARG A 589 27.77 8.15 -9.57
C ARG A 589 28.30 7.03 -8.66
N LYS A 590 28.20 7.23 -7.35
CA LYS A 590 28.66 6.25 -6.34
C LYS A 590 27.85 4.95 -6.44
N ALA A 591 26.54 5.02 -6.34
CA ALA A 591 25.65 3.86 -6.38
C ALA A 591 25.77 3.06 -7.68
N THR A 592 25.89 3.75 -8.84
CA THR A 592 26.08 3.10 -10.14
C THR A 592 27.38 2.32 -10.18
N ARG A 593 28.49 2.90 -9.70
CA ARG A 593 29.79 2.22 -9.64
C ARG A 593 29.76 1.02 -8.69
N GLU A 594 29.16 1.16 -7.52
CA GLU A 594 28.99 0.06 -6.56
C GLU A 594 28.24 -1.09 -7.19
N ILE A 595 27.11 -0.82 -7.90
CA ILE A 595 26.31 -1.87 -8.56
C ILE A 595 27.07 -2.53 -9.70
N LEU A 596 27.80 -1.78 -10.52
CA LEU A 596 28.61 -2.33 -11.62
C LEU A 596 29.73 -3.26 -11.13
N ASN A 597 30.22 -3.05 -9.90
CA ASN A 597 31.24 -3.88 -9.28
C ASN A 597 30.66 -5.11 -8.55
N LEU A 598 29.34 -5.29 -8.50
CA LEU A 598 28.73 -6.47 -7.89
C LEU A 598 29.07 -7.73 -8.70
N SER A 599 29.51 -8.76 -8.01
CA SER A 599 29.60 -10.12 -8.56
C SER A 599 28.30 -10.85 -8.28
N LEU A 600 27.30 -10.66 -9.12
CA LEU A 600 26.09 -11.50 -9.02
C LEU A 600 26.41 -12.87 -9.59
N PRO A 601 26.04 -13.98 -8.91
CA PRO A 601 26.03 -15.27 -9.57
C PRO A 601 25.16 -15.09 -10.82
N ALA A 602 25.73 -15.42 -11.98
CA ALA A 602 24.97 -15.44 -13.23
C ALA A 602 23.66 -16.16 -12.90
N ALA A 603 22.51 -15.51 -13.17
CA ALA A 603 21.22 -16.12 -12.93
C ALA A 603 21.33 -17.55 -13.45
N ALA A 604 21.21 -18.55 -12.57
CA ALA A 604 21.43 -19.94 -12.94
C ALA A 604 20.54 -20.15 -14.16
N THR A 605 21.17 -20.21 -15.33
CA THR A 605 20.43 -20.36 -16.58
C THR A 605 19.80 -21.71 -16.42
N ARG A 606 18.51 -21.75 -16.04
CA ARG A 606 17.80 -23.01 -15.86
C ARG A 606 17.92 -23.72 -17.18
N THR A 607 18.81 -24.71 -17.23
CA THR A 607 19.05 -25.51 -18.40
C THR A 607 18.31 -26.81 -18.19
N PHE A 608 17.47 -27.16 -19.13
CA PHE A 608 16.79 -28.46 -19.16
C PHE A 608 17.38 -29.27 -20.32
N THR A 609 17.51 -30.58 -20.17
CA THR A 609 17.83 -31.41 -21.30
C THR A 609 16.79 -31.22 -22.38
N CYS A 610 17.20 -30.98 -23.61
CA CYS A 610 16.29 -30.73 -24.72
C CYS A 610 15.39 -31.96 -24.96
N PRO A 611 14.06 -31.84 -24.88
CA PRO A 611 13.18 -33.00 -25.09
C PRO A 611 13.20 -33.51 -26.53
N LYS A 612 13.59 -32.69 -27.51
CA LYS A 612 13.64 -33.01 -28.93
C LYS A 612 14.92 -33.76 -29.31
N CYS A 613 16.08 -33.18 -29.08
CA CYS A 613 17.36 -33.79 -29.51
C CYS A 613 18.05 -34.63 -28.42
N LYS A 614 17.65 -34.55 -27.18
CA LYS A 614 18.24 -35.28 -26.03
C LYS A 614 19.72 -34.97 -25.73
N THR A 615 20.42 -34.24 -26.62
CA THR A 615 21.86 -33.95 -26.52
C THR A 615 22.16 -32.49 -26.17
N GLY A 616 21.28 -31.56 -26.52
CA GLY A 616 21.41 -30.14 -26.19
C GLY A 616 20.66 -29.79 -24.94
N HIS A 617 20.90 -28.56 -24.47
CA HIS A 617 20.22 -27.97 -23.30
C HIS A 617 19.29 -26.84 -23.73
N ILE A 618 18.14 -26.73 -23.06
CA ILE A 618 17.23 -25.62 -23.25
C ILE A 618 17.71 -24.46 -22.40
N ILE A 619 18.09 -23.37 -23.05
CA ILE A 619 18.43 -22.09 -22.42
C ILE A 619 17.16 -21.26 -22.34
N VAL A 620 16.67 -21.01 -21.13
CA VAL A 620 15.48 -20.18 -20.89
C VAL A 620 15.89 -18.69 -20.85
N ARG A 621 15.25 -17.88 -21.71
CA ARG A 621 15.44 -16.43 -21.80
C ARG A 621 14.12 -15.70 -21.50
N GLU A 622 14.18 -14.39 -21.43
CA GLU A 622 13.02 -13.52 -21.12
C GLU A 622 11.82 -13.76 -22.03
N LYS A 623 12.02 -13.92 -23.35
CA LYS A 623 10.92 -14.09 -24.33
C LYS A 623 10.78 -15.47 -24.89
N SER A 624 11.76 -16.34 -24.72
CA SER A 624 11.78 -17.68 -25.31
C SER A 624 12.71 -18.62 -24.57
N ALA A 625 12.46 -19.91 -24.70
CA ALA A 625 13.36 -20.99 -24.31
C ALA A 625 13.85 -21.71 -25.56
N ARG A 626 15.17 -21.85 -25.74
CA ARG A 626 15.76 -22.35 -26.99
C ARG A 626 16.83 -23.39 -26.71
N CYS A 627 16.88 -24.43 -27.55
CA CYS A 627 17.97 -25.38 -27.50
C CYS A 627 19.30 -24.77 -27.97
N ASP A 628 20.39 -25.01 -27.24
CA ASP A 628 21.75 -24.58 -27.57
C ASP A 628 22.37 -25.34 -28.75
N ASN A 629 21.90 -26.56 -29.02
CA ASN A 629 22.28 -27.33 -30.18
C ASN A 629 21.73 -26.70 -31.47
N LYS A 630 22.65 -26.12 -32.26
CA LYS A 630 22.30 -25.40 -33.51
C LYS A 630 21.52 -26.26 -34.51
N GLY A 631 21.74 -27.59 -34.54
CA GLY A 631 21.02 -28.52 -35.41
C GLY A 631 19.60 -28.89 -34.94
N CYS A 632 19.24 -28.59 -33.69
CA CYS A 632 17.96 -29.00 -33.12
C CYS A 632 16.81 -28.04 -33.50
N GLY A 633 17.05 -26.74 -33.44
CA GLY A 633 16.08 -25.70 -33.80
C GLY A 633 14.87 -25.57 -32.85
N LEU A 634 14.78 -26.34 -31.76
CA LEU A 634 13.66 -26.20 -30.80
C LEU A 634 13.69 -24.83 -30.15
N THR A 635 12.58 -24.10 -30.33
CA THR A 635 12.35 -22.80 -29.70
C THR A 635 10.91 -22.74 -29.21
N VAL A 636 10.73 -22.41 -27.94
CA VAL A 636 9.44 -22.21 -27.27
C VAL A 636 9.33 -20.74 -26.89
N TYR A 637 8.35 -20.05 -27.44
CA TYR A 637 8.06 -18.68 -27.04
C TYR A 637 7.20 -18.67 -25.78
N ARG A 638 7.51 -17.77 -24.84
CA ARG A 638 6.72 -17.65 -23.60
C ARG A 638 5.28 -17.21 -23.85
N ARG A 639 5.03 -16.42 -24.89
CA ARG A 639 3.68 -15.99 -25.26
C ARG A 639 3.01 -17.03 -26.15
N PHE A 640 2.05 -17.75 -25.59
CA PHE A 640 1.27 -18.76 -26.28
C PHE A 640 -0.23 -18.47 -26.13
N LEU A 641 -0.98 -18.30 -27.23
CA LEU A 641 -2.41 -17.97 -27.25
C LEU A 641 -2.82 -16.82 -26.29
N ASN A 642 -2.09 -15.71 -26.36
CA ASN A 642 -2.28 -14.52 -25.49
C ASN A 642 -2.06 -14.79 -23.98
N LYS A 643 -1.44 -15.92 -23.61
CA LYS A 643 -1.02 -16.26 -22.26
C LYS A 643 0.49 -16.30 -22.18
N GLU A 644 1.06 -15.76 -21.11
CA GLU A 644 2.49 -15.86 -20.85
C GLU A 644 2.80 -17.11 -20.01
N LEU A 645 3.71 -17.95 -20.51
CA LEU A 645 4.20 -19.12 -19.81
C LEU A 645 5.27 -18.70 -18.80
N THR A 646 5.00 -18.95 -17.53
CA THR A 646 5.94 -18.69 -16.44
C THR A 646 7.12 -19.66 -16.46
N ASP A 647 8.19 -19.37 -15.71
CA ASP A 647 9.31 -20.30 -15.55
C ASP A 647 8.86 -21.68 -15.04
N GLN A 648 7.91 -21.70 -14.12
CA GLN A 648 7.32 -22.94 -13.62
C GLN A 648 6.58 -23.73 -14.71
N HIS A 649 5.88 -23.04 -15.61
CA HIS A 649 5.24 -23.70 -16.76
C HIS A 649 6.27 -24.28 -17.73
N LEU A 650 7.36 -23.54 -18.00
CA LEU A 650 8.46 -24.02 -18.85
C LEU A 650 9.19 -25.20 -18.20
N GLU A 651 9.44 -25.16 -16.89
CA GLU A 651 10.01 -26.27 -16.14
C GLU A 651 9.18 -27.54 -16.26
N GLN A 652 7.86 -27.44 -16.03
CA GLN A 652 6.94 -28.56 -16.21
C GLN A 652 6.94 -29.07 -17.64
N LEU A 653 6.91 -28.16 -18.61
CA LEU A 653 6.87 -28.51 -20.04
C LEU A 653 8.14 -29.26 -20.47
N PHE A 654 9.34 -28.79 -20.04
CA PHE A 654 10.60 -29.42 -20.45
C PHE A 654 10.97 -30.65 -19.61
N SER A 655 10.51 -30.77 -18.37
CA SER A 655 10.78 -31.92 -17.51
C SER A 655 9.76 -33.06 -17.68
N SER A 656 8.48 -32.73 -17.81
CA SER A 656 7.38 -33.70 -17.87
C SER A 656 6.62 -33.73 -19.21
N GLY A 657 6.98 -32.86 -20.16
CA GLY A 657 6.33 -32.75 -21.48
C GLY A 657 4.97 -32.04 -21.46
N SER A 658 4.45 -31.69 -20.29
CA SER A 658 3.14 -31.03 -20.13
C SER A 658 3.11 -30.12 -18.91
N THR A 659 2.42 -28.99 -19.02
CA THR A 659 2.15 -28.14 -17.87
C THR A 659 0.98 -28.67 -17.05
N ARG A 660 0.86 -28.23 -15.79
CA ARG A 660 -0.41 -28.30 -15.06
C ARG A 660 -1.46 -27.44 -15.76
N LEU A 661 -2.71 -27.57 -15.34
CA LEU A 661 -3.82 -26.80 -15.89
C LEU A 661 -3.58 -25.29 -15.70
N ILE A 662 -3.50 -24.57 -16.81
CA ILE A 662 -3.36 -23.10 -16.83
C ILE A 662 -4.75 -22.51 -17.07
N LYS A 663 -5.18 -21.62 -16.16
CA LYS A 663 -6.49 -21.00 -16.22
C LYS A 663 -6.49 -19.77 -17.13
N GLY A 664 -7.64 -19.53 -17.78
CA GLY A 664 -7.95 -18.26 -18.43
C GLY A 664 -7.24 -18.02 -19.76
N PHE A 665 -7.04 -19.04 -20.61
CA PHE A 665 -6.77 -18.82 -22.04
C PHE A 665 -7.98 -18.15 -22.70
N LYS A 666 -7.74 -17.31 -23.70
CA LYS A 666 -8.82 -16.69 -24.48
C LYS A 666 -8.90 -17.32 -25.87
N GLY A 667 -10.04 -17.89 -26.18
CA GLY A 667 -10.34 -18.41 -27.54
C GLY A 667 -10.56 -17.29 -28.56
N LYS A 668 -10.66 -17.64 -29.84
CA LYS A 668 -10.91 -16.70 -30.96
C LYS A 668 -12.19 -15.85 -30.77
N LYS A 669 -13.17 -16.35 -30.02
CA LYS A 669 -14.43 -15.65 -29.68
C LYS A 669 -14.36 -14.91 -28.32
N GLY A 670 -13.19 -14.76 -27.72
CA GLY A 670 -13.01 -14.05 -26.43
C GLY A 670 -13.43 -14.87 -25.19
N VAL A 671 -13.99 -16.06 -25.35
CA VAL A 671 -14.40 -16.92 -24.23
C VAL A 671 -13.17 -17.49 -23.53
N ALA A 672 -13.14 -17.36 -22.19
CA ALA A 672 -12.07 -17.91 -21.38
C ALA A 672 -12.22 -19.43 -21.20
N PHE A 673 -11.10 -20.16 -21.23
CA PHE A 673 -11.06 -21.60 -21.00
C PHE A 673 -9.74 -21.99 -20.30
N ASP A 674 -9.73 -23.16 -19.67
CA ASP A 674 -8.60 -23.71 -18.98
C ASP A 674 -8.02 -24.91 -19.75
N ALA A 675 -6.70 -24.99 -19.89
CA ALA A 675 -6.02 -26.07 -20.58
C ALA A 675 -4.59 -26.26 -20.09
N SER A 676 -4.02 -27.44 -20.30
CA SER A 676 -2.58 -27.69 -20.16
C SER A 676 -1.88 -27.46 -21.49
N VAL A 677 -0.63 -27.01 -21.46
CA VAL A 677 0.21 -26.87 -22.66
C VAL A 677 1.10 -28.10 -22.77
N THR A 678 1.15 -28.71 -23.96
CA THR A 678 1.96 -29.90 -24.24
C THR A 678 2.71 -29.73 -25.57
N PHE A 679 3.69 -30.62 -25.84
CA PHE A 679 4.26 -30.77 -27.17
C PHE A 679 3.47 -31.74 -28.02
N ASP A 680 3.29 -31.42 -29.29
CA ASP A 680 2.89 -32.42 -30.30
C ASP A 680 4.08 -33.27 -30.77
N ALA A 681 3.86 -34.19 -31.70
CA ALA A 681 4.88 -35.04 -32.28
C ALA A 681 6.02 -34.26 -32.97
N GLY A 682 5.79 -33.04 -33.40
CA GLY A 682 6.78 -32.14 -34.01
C GLY A 682 7.48 -31.20 -33.04
N PHE A 683 7.20 -31.32 -31.73
CA PHE A 683 7.66 -30.41 -30.67
C PHE A 683 7.12 -28.96 -30.81
N THR A 684 5.93 -28.83 -31.41
CA THR A 684 5.17 -27.56 -31.38
C THR A 684 4.23 -27.54 -30.16
N LEU A 685 3.99 -26.34 -29.61
CA LEU A 685 3.08 -26.21 -28.47
C LEU A 685 1.64 -26.44 -28.89
N THR A 686 0.93 -27.29 -28.17
CA THR A 686 -0.50 -27.58 -28.31
C THR A 686 -1.22 -27.52 -26.97
N LEU A 687 -2.56 -27.45 -27.01
CA LEU A 687 -3.40 -27.51 -25.83
C LEU A 687 -3.89 -28.92 -25.56
N SER A 688 -3.79 -29.34 -24.30
CA SER A 688 -4.45 -30.55 -23.81
C SER A 688 -5.56 -30.15 -22.84
N PHE A 689 -6.76 -30.67 -23.05
CA PHE A 689 -7.92 -30.41 -22.21
C PHE A 689 -8.11 -31.56 -21.20
N PRO A 690 -8.57 -31.26 -19.97
CA PRO A 690 -8.88 -32.32 -19.03
C PRO A 690 -9.97 -33.23 -19.61
N LYS A 691 -9.76 -34.55 -19.57
CA LYS A 691 -10.79 -35.52 -19.93
C LYS A 691 -11.94 -35.37 -18.93
N ASN A 692 -13.09 -34.85 -19.36
CA ASN A 692 -14.32 -34.83 -18.58
C ASN A 692 -14.73 -36.26 -18.29
N GLY A 693 -14.50 -36.72 -17.07
CA GLY A 693 -15.17 -37.89 -16.52
C GLY A 693 -16.64 -37.57 -16.30
N ASN A 694 -17.53 -38.34 -16.92
CA ASN A 694 -18.98 -38.37 -16.83
C ASN A 694 -19.77 -37.41 -17.73
N GLY A 695 -20.19 -38.01 -18.86
CA GLY A 695 -21.27 -37.50 -19.66
C GLY A 695 -22.60 -37.49 -18.90
N ARG A 696 -23.09 -36.32 -18.56
CA ARG A 696 -24.52 -36.08 -18.41
C ARG A 696 -24.96 -35.35 -19.65
N LYS A 697 -25.60 -36.12 -20.56
CA LYS A 697 -26.42 -35.57 -21.64
C LYS A 697 -27.50 -34.71 -21.00
N ARG A 698 -27.48 -33.41 -21.24
CA ARG A 698 -28.67 -32.58 -21.07
C ARG A 698 -29.55 -32.76 -22.31
N LYS A 699 -30.77 -33.28 -22.09
CA LYS A 699 -31.88 -33.16 -23.01
C LYS A 699 -32.33 -31.71 -23.10
#